data_3a618dc63ce32acd14adb2ae008ebee9
#
_entry.id   3a618dc63ce32acd14adb2ae008ebee9
#
_cell.length_a   1.000
_cell.length_b   1.000
_cell.length_c   1.000
_cell.angle_alpha   90.00
_cell.angle_beta   90.00
_cell.angle_gamma   90.00
#
_symmetry.space_group_name_H-M   'P 1'
#
loop_
_entity.id
_entity.type
_entity.pdbx_description
1 polymer ?
#
loop_
_entity_poly.entity_id
_entity_poly.type
_entity_poly.pdbx_seq_one_letter_code
_entity_poly.pdbx_strand_id
1 'polypeptide(L)'
;MKYNTASKVEAYFNEIHPDYALSSKYHRIPMIIVDNYIELGQLTALRFLEWVSLNPGGVIALPTGKTPEFFIKFVQYYLANWQKELDNGILAKIGLDRKLKPDIRSLEFFQLDEFFPIKPEHERSFTYFVKNFYIDGFGFDPKKVHLINTYDIPEKYKKDFPQVQNLDEVFPDGLIDLGLRIQKPNNERDLLKQKTIKMFDQFCQDYEDEIRNRGGIGFFLGGIGPDGHVAFNVKGSAHHSHTRLTNINYETQAAAATDLGGIELVRKKAVITIGLDTITYNPDAVALIIAAGQAKSEQVYNAVEREAGITYPATSFQKLRNARFFVSHSSTTLLTLSEENIKHLHKEKKLPENYFEKLVITGADRNNMSLIEASRLGDSKSGDTPEWRIASEIMNMPLDKLAEMTYNSITEKIQRGINVPNNQRILHTAPHHDDIELAYFPLLHHLVRSPSNDNYFVYCTSGFTAVTNFYVIERLENLQWLLQSGRITGEKRLADYNNAQDDITGYLNGIALQDTEVQHFHISMRLTRLFMNHLKNTDLKKLTAYVGELAKQLKAIEPGRSEPSIFHLIKGWLREYEAELVWAYFGIDMDHVSHLRLPFYSANIFPEYPNIEEDVMPIVTLLEKIRPTIITLALDPEGSGPDTHYKTLIALSEAIDRYATLHPEMNIRIWGYRNIWSRFALTEINTIIPTSLNSFAVLHNMFNSCFLSQKSASFPSYELDGTFSELAQKIWVEQLDHLTNLLGKEYFYASPNQLLRRSYGAIFLKDMSYREFSEYLVPVRELLKAKEMLGGN
;
A
#
# COMPACT_ATOMS: atom_id res chain seq x y z
N MET A 1 34.21 5.24 14.60
CA MET A 1 33.76 6.34 15.49
C MET A 1 32.82 5.72 16.51
N LYS A 2 32.98 6.05 17.79
CA LYS A 2 32.12 5.53 18.85
C LYS A 2 30.99 6.54 19.08
N TYR A 3 29.72 6.07 18.98
CA TYR A 3 28.56 6.92 19.14
C TYR A 3 27.92 6.77 20.53
N ASN A 4 27.28 7.83 20.99
CA ASN A 4 26.40 7.77 22.16
C ASN A 4 25.04 7.24 21.73
N THR A 5 24.66 6.06 22.20
CA THR A 5 23.45 5.33 21.80
C THR A 5 22.35 5.34 22.85
N ALA A 6 22.59 6.02 24.01
CA ALA A 6 21.58 6.14 25.07
C ALA A 6 20.33 6.87 24.58
N SER A 7 19.16 6.47 25.05
CA SER A 7 17.90 7.08 24.66
C SER A 7 16.92 7.20 25.82
N LYS A 8 16.55 8.42 26.14
CA LYS A 8 15.42 8.75 27.00
C LYS A 8 14.08 8.67 26.26
N VAL A 9 14.13 8.91 24.94
CA VAL A 9 12.96 8.79 24.06
C VAL A 9 12.44 7.36 24.06
N GLU A 10 13.31 6.36 23.83
CA GLU A 10 12.90 4.95 23.87
C GLU A 10 12.31 4.56 25.24
N ALA A 11 12.92 5.04 26.33
CA ALA A 11 12.43 4.79 27.68
C ALA A 11 11.03 5.39 27.90
N TYR A 12 10.82 6.64 27.49
CA TYR A 12 9.54 7.32 27.60
C TYR A 12 8.41 6.61 26.87
N PHE A 13 8.63 6.21 25.61
CA PHE A 13 7.59 5.51 24.83
C PHE A 13 7.28 4.12 25.40
N ASN A 14 8.26 3.42 25.95
CA ASN A 14 8.00 2.17 26.68
C ASN A 14 7.21 2.40 27.98
N GLU A 15 7.40 3.53 28.64
CA GLU A 15 6.68 3.88 29.87
C GLU A 15 5.21 4.24 29.59
N ILE A 16 4.92 5.00 28.53
CA ILE A 16 3.53 5.35 28.17
C ILE A 16 2.76 4.21 27.51
N HIS A 17 3.45 3.19 26.98
CA HIS A 17 2.85 1.98 26.39
C HIS A 17 3.30 0.71 27.14
N PRO A 18 2.99 0.57 28.45
CA PRO A 18 3.50 -0.56 29.24
C PRO A 18 3.00 -1.90 28.76
N ASP A 19 1.83 -1.98 28.14
CA ASP A 19 1.24 -3.20 27.60
C ASP A 19 1.99 -3.72 26.39
N TYR A 20 2.68 -2.85 25.67
CA TYR A 20 3.49 -3.19 24.50
C TYR A 20 4.95 -3.43 24.84
N ALA A 21 5.43 -2.88 25.97
CA ALA A 21 6.82 -3.00 26.42
C ALA A 21 7.22 -4.43 26.83
N LEU A 22 6.30 -5.39 26.72
CA LEU A 22 6.50 -6.77 27.12
C LEU A 22 7.47 -7.48 26.15
N SER A 23 8.72 -7.65 26.58
CA SER A 23 9.72 -8.37 25.80
C SER A 23 9.36 -9.86 25.70
N SER A 24 9.50 -10.42 24.50
CA SER A 24 9.38 -11.87 24.30
C SER A 24 10.77 -12.48 24.10
N LYS A 25 11.01 -13.69 24.65
CA LYS A 25 12.24 -14.45 24.41
C LYS A 25 12.44 -14.83 22.94
N TYR A 26 11.41 -14.69 22.13
CA TYR A 26 11.46 -14.95 20.70
C TYR A 26 11.96 -13.75 19.89
N HIS A 27 11.97 -12.55 20.44
CA HIS A 27 12.39 -11.35 19.76
C HIS A 27 13.93 -11.22 19.75
N ARG A 28 14.52 -11.34 18.58
CA ARG A 28 15.96 -11.22 18.35
C ARG A 28 16.41 -9.78 18.12
N ILE A 29 15.48 -8.88 17.78
CA ILE A 29 15.70 -7.44 17.71
C ILE A 29 14.68 -6.78 18.63
N PRO A 30 15.12 -5.89 19.56
CA PRO A 30 14.21 -5.15 20.42
C PRO A 30 13.26 -4.25 19.62
N MET A 31 12.03 -4.07 20.10
CA MET A 31 11.01 -3.27 19.47
C MET A 31 10.50 -2.19 20.41
N ILE A 32 10.04 -1.07 19.81
CA ILE A 32 9.17 -0.10 20.46
C ILE A 32 7.86 -0.08 19.69
N ILE A 33 6.78 -0.39 20.38
CA ILE A 33 5.44 -0.51 19.78
C ILE A 33 4.62 0.69 20.21
N VAL A 34 3.97 1.33 19.25
CA VAL A 34 3.09 2.49 19.44
C VAL A 34 1.72 2.24 18.82
N ASP A 35 0.74 3.09 19.13
CA ASP A 35 -0.64 2.85 18.72
C ASP A 35 -0.86 2.96 17.21
N ASN A 36 -0.16 3.91 16.55
CA ASN A 36 -0.43 4.24 15.16
C ASN A 36 0.81 4.81 14.44
N TYR A 37 0.68 5.00 13.13
CA TYR A 37 1.79 5.45 12.28
C TYR A 37 2.17 6.93 12.47
N ILE A 38 1.28 7.80 12.99
CA ILE A 38 1.62 9.20 13.32
C ILE A 38 2.51 9.22 14.57
N GLU A 39 2.11 8.48 15.60
CA GLU A 39 2.93 8.34 16.81
C GLU A 39 4.28 7.65 16.50
N LEU A 40 4.27 6.69 15.56
CA LEU A 40 5.49 6.09 15.04
C LEU A 40 6.43 7.14 14.42
N GLY A 41 5.89 8.06 13.63
CA GLY A 41 6.63 9.18 13.07
C GLY A 41 7.17 10.11 14.16
N GLN A 42 6.39 10.39 15.20
CA GLN A 42 6.78 11.20 16.35
C GLN A 42 7.93 10.57 17.13
N LEU A 43 7.78 9.31 17.53
CA LEU A 43 8.83 8.52 18.19
C LEU A 43 10.14 8.56 17.39
N THR A 44 10.04 8.30 16.08
CA THR A 44 11.20 8.23 15.18
C THR A 44 11.90 9.59 15.07
N ALA A 45 11.14 10.68 14.95
CA ALA A 45 11.67 12.04 14.88
C ALA A 45 12.37 12.45 16.18
N LEU A 46 11.75 12.19 17.32
CA LEU A 46 12.33 12.48 18.63
C LEU A 46 13.61 11.68 18.87
N ARG A 47 13.61 10.38 18.51
CA ARG A 47 14.81 9.54 18.65
C ARG A 47 15.96 10.00 17.75
N PHE A 48 15.65 10.41 16.52
CA PHE A 48 16.62 11.00 15.60
C PHE A 48 17.23 12.28 16.18
N LEU A 49 16.40 13.24 16.62
CA LEU A 49 16.84 14.52 17.14
C LEU A 49 17.63 14.38 18.46
N GLU A 50 17.25 13.43 19.30
CA GLU A 50 18.03 13.05 20.50
C GLU A 50 19.42 12.56 20.10
N TRP A 51 19.50 11.63 19.13
CA TRP A 51 20.78 11.08 18.67
C TRP A 51 21.67 12.16 18.06
N VAL A 52 21.09 13.04 17.22
CA VAL A 52 21.82 14.18 16.63
C VAL A 52 22.40 15.10 17.71
N SER A 53 21.62 15.39 18.74
CA SER A 53 22.06 16.24 19.85
C SER A 53 23.24 15.63 20.64
N LEU A 54 23.31 14.30 20.70
CA LEU A 54 24.35 13.55 21.40
C LEU A 54 25.59 13.25 20.53
N ASN A 55 25.45 13.33 19.20
CA ASN A 55 26.48 12.93 18.25
C ASN A 55 26.71 13.98 17.14
N PRO A 56 27.16 15.20 17.48
CA PRO A 56 27.47 16.20 16.47
C PRO A 56 28.55 15.70 15.50
N GLY A 57 28.38 15.96 14.21
CA GLY A 57 29.26 15.47 13.15
C GLY A 57 29.10 13.97 12.82
N GLY A 58 28.05 13.33 13.33
CA GLY A 58 27.79 11.92 13.06
C GLY A 58 27.41 11.62 11.61
N VAL A 59 27.66 10.39 11.18
CA VAL A 59 27.29 9.88 9.84
C VAL A 59 25.90 9.29 9.89
N ILE A 60 25.02 9.75 8.97
CA ILE A 60 23.63 9.31 8.95
C ILE A 60 23.17 8.89 7.56
N ALA A 61 22.12 8.05 7.52
CA ALA A 61 21.39 7.70 6.31
C ALA A 61 19.89 7.60 6.62
N LEU A 62 19.05 8.29 5.82
CA LEU A 62 17.61 8.40 6.02
C LEU A 62 16.84 7.93 4.79
N PRO A 63 15.63 7.36 4.94
CA PRO A 63 14.86 6.81 3.85
C PRO A 63 14.19 7.89 3.00
N THR A 64 13.85 7.52 1.77
CA THR A 64 13.05 8.33 0.85
C THR A 64 11.65 7.71 0.63
N GLY A 65 10.81 8.34 -0.18
CA GLY A 65 9.48 7.86 -0.50
C GLY A 65 8.41 8.28 0.52
N LYS A 66 7.32 7.52 0.61
CA LYS A 66 6.14 7.87 1.45
C LYS A 66 6.29 7.50 2.92
N THR A 67 7.01 6.44 3.24
CA THR A 67 7.14 5.92 4.60
C THR A 67 7.59 6.96 5.64
N PRO A 68 8.56 7.87 5.37
CA PRO A 68 9.02 8.84 6.35
C PRO A 68 8.16 10.12 6.48
N GLU A 69 6.95 10.18 5.92
CA GLU A 69 6.13 11.40 5.92
C GLU A 69 6.03 12.06 7.31
N PHE A 70 5.55 11.33 8.32
CA PHE A 70 5.37 11.87 9.65
C PHE A 70 6.69 12.09 10.40
N PHE A 71 7.69 11.25 10.13
CA PHE A 71 9.05 11.52 10.61
C PHE A 71 9.53 12.90 10.13
N ILE A 72 9.38 13.21 8.84
CA ILE A 72 9.79 14.50 8.27
C ILE A 72 9.01 15.65 8.90
N LYS A 73 7.68 15.54 8.96
CA LYS A 73 6.81 16.59 9.54
C LYS A 73 7.16 16.88 11.00
N PHE A 74 7.37 15.84 11.81
CA PHE A 74 7.73 16.01 13.21
C PHE A 74 9.15 16.56 13.39
N VAL A 75 10.13 16.14 12.59
CA VAL A 75 11.47 16.73 12.65
C VAL A 75 11.41 18.22 12.36
N GLN A 76 10.70 18.63 11.29
CA GLN A 76 10.52 20.05 10.96
C GLN A 76 9.83 20.82 12.09
N TYR A 77 8.76 20.26 12.65
CA TYR A 77 8.04 20.85 13.78
C TYR A 77 8.94 21.04 14.98
N TYR A 78 9.69 20.02 15.41
CA TYR A 78 10.56 20.10 16.58
C TYR A 78 11.76 21.01 16.36
N LEU A 79 12.35 21.03 15.16
CA LEU A 79 13.44 21.99 14.86
C LEU A 79 12.96 23.44 14.96
N ALA A 80 11.74 23.73 14.53
CA ALA A 80 11.15 25.06 14.60
C ALA A 80 10.71 25.44 16.06
N ASN A 81 10.30 24.45 16.87
CA ASN A 81 9.73 24.67 18.20
C ASN A 81 10.58 24.13 19.35
N TRP A 82 11.85 23.80 19.15
CA TRP A 82 12.70 23.07 20.11
C TRP A 82 12.66 23.62 21.52
N GLN A 83 12.85 24.93 21.66
CA GLN A 83 12.87 25.57 22.99
C GLN A 83 11.50 25.52 23.69
N LYS A 84 10.42 25.76 22.96
CA LYS A 84 9.04 25.68 23.48
C LYS A 84 8.73 24.27 23.99
N GLU A 85 9.15 23.25 23.25
CA GLU A 85 8.95 21.85 23.61
C GLU A 85 9.81 21.41 24.81
N LEU A 86 11.01 21.99 24.98
CA LEU A 86 11.84 21.76 26.15
C LEU A 86 11.27 22.45 27.41
N ASP A 87 10.54 23.55 27.26
CA ASP A 87 9.98 24.26 28.40
C ASP A 87 8.68 23.61 28.91
N ASN A 88 7.74 23.31 28.01
CA ASN A 88 6.39 22.86 28.38
C ASN A 88 5.81 21.74 27.50
N GLY A 89 6.59 21.20 26.54
CA GLY A 89 6.12 20.21 25.61
C GLY A 89 6.58 18.77 25.91
N ILE A 90 6.58 17.93 24.88
CA ILE A 90 6.95 16.51 24.99
C ILE A 90 8.45 16.34 25.35
N LEU A 91 9.34 17.24 24.89
CA LEU A 91 10.75 17.17 25.21
C LEU A 91 11.00 17.36 26.72
N ALA A 92 10.19 18.20 27.38
CA ALA A 92 10.21 18.35 28.84
C ALA A 92 9.74 17.07 29.54
N LYS A 93 8.67 16.43 29.06
CA LYS A 93 8.14 15.18 29.60
C LYS A 93 9.15 14.02 29.47
N ILE A 94 9.84 13.92 28.34
CA ILE A 94 10.94 12.97 28.12
C ILE A 94 12.14 13.26 29.04
N GLY A 95 12.26 14.47 29.53
CA GLY A 95 13.37 14.89 30.38
C GLY A 95 14.69 15.06 29.62
N LEU A 96 14.63 15.55 28.39
CA LEU A 96 15.85 15.84 27.62
C LEU A 96 16.63 16.98 28.28
N ASP A 97 17.97 16.90 28.17
CA ASP A 97 18.84 17.94 28.71
C ASP A 97 18.63 19.24 27.94
N ARG A 98 18.28 20.30 28.65
CA ARG A 98 18.04 21.67 28.12
C ARG A 98 19.24 22.26 27.39
N LYS A 99 20.45 21.75 27.66
CA LYS A 99 21.68 22.17 27.00
C LYS A 99 21.90 21.51 25.64
N LEU A 100 21.20 20.41 25.35
CA LEU A 100 21.29 19.72 24.08
C LEU A 100 20.42 20.43 23.04
N LYS A 101 21.02 20.69 21.88
CA LYS A 101 20.34 21.22 20.71
C LYS A 101 20.79 20.42 19.49
N PRO A 102 19.85 19.94 18.66
CA PRO A 102 20.22 19.23 17.44
C PRO A 102 21.01 20.14 16.48
N ASP A 103 22.20 19.73 16.10
CA ASP A 103 23.01 20.42 15.09
C ASP A 103 23.01 19.62 13.78
N ILE A 104 21.93 19.80 13.02
CA ILE A 104 21.72 19.13 11.73
C ILE A 104 22.85 19.46 10.73
N ARG A 105 23.36 20.70 10.74
CA ARG A 105 24.41 21.16 9.82
C ARG A 105 25.76 20.49 10.06
N SER A 106 25.99 19.95 11.25
CA SER A 106 27.23 19.23 11.54
C SER A 106 27.31 17.85 10.91
N LEU A 107 26.19 17.22 10.58
CA LEU A 107 26.08 15.82 10.16
C LEU A 107 26.64 15.56 8.76
N GLU A 108 27.17 14.36 8.58
CA GLU A 108 27.52 13.78 7.27
C GLU A 108 26.36 12.88 6.82
N PHE A 109 25.65 13.31 5.77
CA PHE A 109 24.49 12.58 5.25
C PHE A 109 24.88 11.75 4.03
N PHE A 110 24.55 10.45 4.02
CA PHE A 110 24.70 9.57 2.89
C PHE A 110 23.33 9.10 2.39
N GLN A 111 23.08 9.32 1.09
CA GLN A 111 21.85 8.85 0.43
C GLN A 111 21.84 7.31 0.41
N LEU A 112 20.67 6.68 0.68
CA LEU A 112 20.53 5.23 0.78
C LEU A 112 20.57 4.55 -0.59
N ASP A 113 19.87 5.10 -1.54
CA ASP A 113 19.62 4.47 -2.82
C ASP A 113 19.15 5.48 -3.88
N GLU A 114 19.20 5.07 -5.14
CA GLU A 114 18.66 5.82 -6.27
C GLU A 114 18.39 4.88 -7.46
N PHE A 115 17.40 5.21 -8.26
CA PHE A 115 17.14 4.53 -9.52
C PHE A 115 18.21 4.83 -10.56
N PHE A 116 18.50 3.84 -11.41
CA PHE A 116 19.53 3.95 -12.43
C PHE A 116 19.01 3.60 -13.84
N PRO A 117 19.21 4.47 -14.83
CA PRO A 117 19.59 5.88 -14.70
C PRO A 117 18.37 6.76 -14.42
N ILE A 118 18.55 7.84 -13.66
CA ILE A 118 17.55 8.88 -13.46
C ILE A 118 18.22 10.24 -13.27
N LYS A 119 17.63 11.29 -13.87
CA LYS A 119 18.15 12.66 -13.73
C LYS A 119 17.92 13.18 -12.31
N PRO A 120 18.89 13.85 -11.68
CA PRO A 120 18.74 14.37 -10.32
C PRO A 120 17.61 15.40 -10.16
N GLU A 121 17.22 16.09 -11.24
CA GLU A 121 16.12 17.06 -11.28
C GLU A 121 14.77 16.40 -11.56
N HIS A 122 14.74 15.11 -11.79
CA HIS A 122 13.51 14.37 -12.00
C HIS A 122 12.75 14.28 -10.68
N GLU A 123 11.49 14.68 -10.65
CA GLU A 123 10.65 14.77 -9.44
C GLU A 123 10.49 13.42 -8.72
N ARG A 124 10.76 12.32 -9.41
CA ARG A 124 10.73 10.95 -8.85
C ARG A 124 12.12 10.42 -8.48
N SER A 125 13.18 11.23 -8.65
CA SER A 125 14.51 10.89 -8.16
C SER A 125 14.56 11.01 -6.63
N PHE A 126 15.22 10.09 -5.97
CA PHE A 126 15.46 10.19 -4.54
C PHE A 126 16.43 11.32 -4.21
N THR A 127 17.33 11.67 -5.14
CA THR A 127 18.13 12.89 -5.03
C THR A 127 17.26 14.15 -4.97
N TYR A 128 16.22 14.25 -5.79
CA TYR A 128 15.25 15.34 -5.73
C TYR A 128 14.53 15.37 -4.37
N PHE A 129 14.12 14.19 -3.89
CA PHE A 129 13.49 14.05 -2.56
C PHE A 129 14.41 14.53 -1.44
N VAL A 130 15.67 14.09 -1.43
CA VAL A 130 16.67 14.49 -0.42
C VAL A 130 16.91 16.00 -0.44
N LYS A 131 17.00 16.61 -1.62
CA LYS A 131 17.17 18.07 -1.76
C LYS A 131 16.01 18.81 -1.09
N ASN A 132 14.76 18.46 -1.41
CA ASN A 132 13.59 19.22 -0.95
C ASN A 132 13.26 18.96 0.54
N PHE A 133 13.28 17.71 0.97
CA PHE A 133 12.78 17.36 2.30
C PHE A 133 13.88 17.35 3.37
N TYR A 134 15.12 17.04 3.00
CA TYR A 134 16.21 16.95 3.97
C TYR A 134 17.15 18.15 3.90
N ILE A 135 17.72 18.48 2.73
CA ILE A 135 18.63 19.61 2.64
C ILE A 135 17.88 20.90 2.97
N ASP A 136 16.83 21.20 2.26
CA ASP A 136 16.04 22.42 2.45
C ASP A 136 15.13 22.30 3.67
N GLY A 137 14.47 21.15 3.88
CA GLY A 137 13.49 20.93 4.94
C GLY A 137 14.08 20.83 6.34
N PHE A 138 15.27 20.23 6.54
CA PHE A 138 15.95 20.12 7.83
C PHE A 138 17.12 21.07 7.98
N GLY A 139 17.62 21.65 6.87
CA GLY A 139 18.73 22.59 6.87
C GLY A 139 20.09 21.91 6.95
N PHE A 140 20.29 20.75 6.29
CA PHE A 140 21.61 20.14 6.16
C PHE A 140 22.58 21.06 5.42
N ASP A 141 23.87 20.97 5.75
CA ASP A 141 24.92 21.61 4.94
C ASP A 141 25.11 20.84 3.64
N PRO A 142 24.83 21.43 2.45
CA PRO A 142 24.95 20.73 1.17
C PRO A 142 26.35 20.16 0.91
N LYS A 143 27.40 20.71 1.56
CA LYS A 143 28.77 20.21 1.42
C LYS A 143 29.03 18.90 2.15
N LYS A 144 28.15 18.53 3.07
CA LYS A 144 28.20 17.32 3.87
C LYS A 144 27.16 16.29 3.46
N VAL A 145 26.50 16.53 2.33
CA VAL A 145 25.51 15.62 1.76
C VAL A 145 26.12 14.89 0.56
N HIS A 146 26.24 13.59 0.69
CA HIS A 146 26.77 12.67 -0.32
C HIS A 146 25.62 12.03 -1.08
N LEU A 147 25.35 12.54 -2.29
CA LEU A 147 24.25 12.09 -3.13
C LEU A 147 24.70 10.97 -4.10
N ILE A 148 23.79 10.05 -4.38
CA ILE A 148 23.96 9.04 -5.42
C ILE A 148 23.49 9.63 -6.75
N ASN A 149 24.40 10.25 -7.49
CA ASN A 149 24.09 10.74 -8.83
C ASN A 149 24.23 9.62 -9.84
N THR A 150 23.10 9.17 -10.40
CA THR A 150 23.03 8.06 -11.35
C THR A 150 22.98 8.52 -12.82
N TYR A 151 23.09 9.81 -13.09
CA TYR A 151 22.96 10.36 -14.44
C TYR A 151 24.17 11.17 -14.88
N ASP A 152 24.61 12.11 -14.06
CA ASP A 152 25.77 12.92 -14.39
C ASP A 152 27.05 12.15 -14.11
N ILE A 153 27.92 12.07 -15.10
CA ILE A 153 29.19 11.37 -15.00
C ILE A 153 30.21 12.27 -14.33
N PRO A 154 30.68 11.98 -13.11
CA PRO A 154 31.68 12.81 -12.45
C PRO A 154 32.98 12.88 -13.24
N GLU A 155 33.62 14.05 -13.26
CA GLU A 155 34.87 14.32 -14.01
C GLU A 155 35.98 13.29 -13.72
N LYS A 156 36.05 12.79 -12.46
CA LYS A 156 37.05 11.80 -12.08
C LYS A 156 36.95 10.51 -12.89
N TYR A 157 35.77 10.13 -13.38
CA TYR A 157 35.59 8.92 -14.20
C TYR A 157 35.73 9.16 -15.69
N LYS A 158 35.60 10.40 -16.17
CA LYS A 158 35.74 10.72 -17.60
C LYS A 158 37.12 10.37 -18.15
N LYS A 159 38.12 10.42 -17.29
CA LYS A 159 39.51 10.05 -17.66
C LYS A 159 39.63 8.57 -17.98
N ASP A 160 39.02 7.71 -17.16
CA ASP A 160 39.12 6.26 -17.28
C ASP A 160 38.05 5.68 -18.21
N PHE A 161 36.95 6.41 -18.40
CA PHE A 161 35.80 6.03 -19.23
C PHE A 161 35.41 7.13 -20.22
N PRO A 162 36.34 7.60 -21.10
CA PRO A 162 36.11 8.78 -21.96
C PRO A 162 35.00 8.59 -22.99
N GLN A 163 34.63 7.35 -23.30
CA GLN A 163 33.56 7.02 -24.25
C GLN A 163 32.15 7.08 -23.63
N VAL A 164 32.02 7.16 -22.31
CA VAL A 164 30.75 7.30 -21.62
C VAL A 164 30.46 8.77 -21.42
N GLN A 165 29.67 9.38 -22.31
CA GLN A 165 29.38 10.81 -22.30
C GLN A 165 27.93 11.13 -21.99
N ASN A 166 27.00 10.32 -22.48
CA ASN A 166 25.56 10.54 -22.35
C ASN A 166 24.83 9.20 -22.10
N LEU A 167 24.14 9.07 -20.99
CA LEU A 167 23.45 7.82 -20.63
C LEU A 167 22.22 7.56 -21.50
N ASP A 168 21.55 8.59 -22.01
CA ASP A 168 20.41 8.40 -22.92
C ASP A 168 20.87 7.79 -24.26
N GLU A 169 22.07 8.06 -24.69
CA GLU A 169 22.66 7.43 -25.89
C GLU A 169 23.12 5.99 -25.61
N VAL A 170 23.60 5.73 -24.40
CA VAL A 170 24.03 4.39 -23.98
C VAL A 170 22.82 3.45 -23.81
N PHE A 171 21.75 3.94 -23.17
CA PHE A 171 20.55 3.19 -22.86
C PHE A 171 19.28 3.85 -23.43
N PRO A 172 19.14 4.02 -24.77
CA PRO A 172 18.03 4.77 -25.38
C PRO A 172 16.66 4.12 -25.18
N ASP A 173 16.63 2.81 -24.95
CA ASP A 173 15.43 2.02 -24.61
C ASP A 173 15.19 1.93 -23.08
N GLY A 174 16.10 2.50 -22.30
CA GLY A 174 16.05 2.49 -20.84
C GLY A 174 16.32 1.12 -20.21
N LEU A 175 16.58 0.08 -21.04
CA LEU A 175 16.79 -1.29 -20.53
C LEU A 175 18.23 -1.48 -20.03
N ILE A 176 18.34 -1.93 -18.79
CA ILE A 176 19.62 -2.20 -18.11
C ILE A 176 19.79 -3.70 -17.93
N ASP A 177 20.68 -4.28 -18.75
CA ASP A 177 21.09 -5.67 -18.60
C ASP A 177 22.41 -5.76 -17.81
N LEU A 178 22.31 -6.08 -16.52
CA LEU A 178 23.48 -6.25 -15.67
C LEU A 178 24.27 -7.53 -15.97
N GLY A 179 23.72 -8.47 -16.73
CA GLY A 179 24.44 -9.67 -17.21
C GLY A 179 25.65 -9.30 -18.08
N LEU A 180 25.65 -8.12 -18.70
CA LEU A 180 26.77 -7.59 -19.48
C LEU A 180 28.06 -7.42 -18.66
N ARG A 181 28.02 -7.41 -17.31
CA ARG A 181 29.24 -7.40 -16.49
C ARG A 181 30.20 -8.54 -16.80
N ILE A 182 29.66 -9.71 -17.08
CA ILE A 182 30.40 -10.96 -17.25
C ILE A 182 30.30 -11.53 -18.68
N GLN A 183 29.31 -11.11 -19.45
CA GLN A 183 29.11 -11.57 -20.83
C GLN A 183 30.10 -10.89 -21.77
N LYS A 184 30.50 -11.62 -22.84
CA LYS A 184 31.27 -11.02 -23.92
C LYS A 184 30.36 -10.11 -24.72
N PRO A 185 30.74 -8.82 -24.92
CA PRO A 185 29.94 -7.89 -25.75
C PRO A 185 29.80 -8.42 -27.19
N ASN A 186 28.61 -8.37 -27.74
CA ASN A 186 28.32 -8.83 -29.10
C ASN A 186 28.59 -7.75 -30.16
N ASN A 187 28.58 -6.49 -29.76
CA ASN A 187 28.74 -5.32 -30.61
C ASN A 187 29.32 -4.13 -29.83
N GLU A 188 29.60 -3.03 -30.50
CA GLU A 188 30.16 -1.83 -29.89
C GLU A 188 29.23 -1.20 -28.84
N ARG A 189 27.92 -1.29 -29.04
CA ARG A 189 26.90 -0.79 -28.09
C ARG A 189 26.90 -1.59 -26.80
N ASP A 190 26.97 -2.93 -26.87
CA ASP A 190 27.07 -3.79 -25.69
C ASP A 190 28.37 -3.51 -24.94
N LEU A 191 29.47 -3.27 -25.68
CA LEU A 191 30.76 -2.87 -25.08
C LEU A 191 30.65 -1.52 -24.34
N LEU A 192 29.93 -0.55 -24.93
CA LEU A 192 29.71 0.75 -24.29
C LEU A 192 28.82 0.59 -23.03
N LYS A 193 27.72 -0.18 -23.11
CA LYS A 193 26.87 -0.52 -21.94
C LYS A 193 27.70 -1.19 -20.85
N GLN A 194 28.52 -2.19 -21.18
CA GLN A 194 29.39 -2.89 -20.23
C GLN A 194 30.37 -1.92 -19.52
N LYS A 195 31.03 -1.03 -20.28
CA LYS A 195 31.96 -0.04 -19.71
C LYS A 195 31.22 0.94 -18.77
N THR A 196 30.01 1.35 -19.14
CA THR A 196 29.17 2.21 -18.31
C THR A 196 28.79 1.51 -17.00
N ILE A 197 28.36 0.25 -17.04
CA ILE A 197 28.07 -0.54 -15.84
C ILE A 197 29.30 -0.63 -14.94
N LYS A 198 30.49 -0.95 -15.50
CA LYS A 198 31.76 -1.01 -14.72
C LYS A 198 32.13 0.32 -14.10
N MET A 199 31.88 1.43 -14.80
CA MET A 199 32.09 2.76 -14.23
C MET A 199 31.24 3.01 -12.99
N PHE A 200 29.94 2.65 -13.05
CA PHE A 200 29.07 2.77 -11.89
C PHE A 200 29.37 1.77 -10.79
N ASP A 201 29.89 0.59 -11.12
CA ASP A 201 30.42 -0.34 -10.10
C ASP A 201 31.62 0.30 -9.36
N GLN A 202 32.50 1.03 -10.06
CA GLN A 202 33.58 1.79 -9.42
C GLN A 202 33.04 2.94 -8.57
N PHE A 203 32.01 3.67 -9.06
CA PHE A 203 31.33 4.69 -8.26
C PHE A 203 30.78 4.10 -6.95
N CYS A 204 30.13 2.94 -7.00
CA CYS A 204 29.61 2.27 -5.82
C CYS A 204 30.72 1.90 -4.81
N GLN A 205 31.85 1.42 -5.32
CA GLN A 205 33.01 1.11 -4.46
C GLN A 205 33.59 2.38 -3.80
N ASP A 206 33.74 3.46 -4.56
CA ASP A 206 34.25 4.72 -4.01
C ASP A 206 33.29 5.30 -2.95
N TYR A 207 31.96 5.16 -3.17
CA TYR A 207 30.93 5.58 -2.23
C TYR A 207 30.97 4.75 -0.93
N GLU A 208 31.14 3.44 -1.06
CA GLU A 208 31.36 2.52 0.07
C GLU A 208 32.60 2.90 0.89
N ASP A 209 33.73 3.15 0.20
CA ASP A 209 34.97 3.51 0.85
C ASP A 209 34.84 4.87 1.59
N GLU A 210 34.07 5.80 1.04
CA GLU A 210 33.81 7.09 1.68
C GLU A 210 33.03 6.95 3.00
N ILE A 211 32.01 6.07 3.04
CA ILE A 211 31.28 5.73 4.25
C ILE A 211 32.21 5.08 5.27
N ARG A 212 33.00 4.07 4.86
CA ARG A 212 33.90 3.33 5.76
C ARG A 212 35.02 4.18 6.33
N ASN A 213 35.61 5.07 5.52
CA ASN A 213 36.63 6.00 5.96
C ASN A 213 36.15 6.99 7.03
N ARG A 214 34.84 7.25 7.10
CA ARG A 214 34.22 8.04 8.19
C ARG A 214 33.83 7.19 9.41
N GLY A 215 34.15 5.90 9.40
CA GLY A 215 33.85 4.95 10.49
C GLY A 215 32.47 4.29 10.38
N GLY A 216 31.83 4.37 9.22
CA GLY A 216 30.54 3.78 8.95
C GLY A 216 29.35 4.63 9.42
N ILE A 217 28.15 4.20 9.08
CA ILE A 217 26.89 4.86 9.45
C ILE A 217 26.68 4.74 10.96
N GLY A 218 26.42 5.86 11.64
CA GLY A 218 26.13 5.92 13.07
C GLY A 218 24.63 5.93 13.38
N PHE A 219 23.83 6.53 12.47
CA PHE A 219 22.38 6.48 12.56
C PHE A 219 21.77 6.09 11.21
N PHE A 220 21.04 5.01 11.20
CA PHE A 220 20.31 4.52 10.06
C PHE A 220 18.82 4.51 10.37
N LEU A 221 18.03 5.07 9.47
CA LEU A 221 16.58 4.92 9.47
C LEU A 221 16.16 4.26 8.16
N GLY A 222 15.36 3.20 8.20
CA GLY A 222 14.82 2.53 7.04
C GLY A 222 13.39 2.05 7.24
N GLY A 223 12.63 1.95 6.16
CA GLY A 223 11.38 1.18 6.11
C GLY A 223 11.66 -0.28 5.82
N ILE A 224 10.62 -1.12 5.94
CA ILE A 224 10.65 -2.52 5.49
C ILE A 224 9.67 -2.70 4.32
N GLY A 225 10.16 -3.25 3.21
CA GLY A 225 9.35 -3.50 2.02
C GLY A 225 8.44 -4.72 2.13
N PRO A 226 7.59 -4.98 1.12
CA PRO A 226 6.63 -6.09 1.14
C PRO A 226 7.29 -7.48 1.13
N ASP A 227 8.50 -7.62 0.59
CA ASP A 227 9.33 -8.84 0.59
C ASP A 227 10.37 -8.87 1.73
N GLY A 228 10.28 -7.93 2.67
CA GLY A 228 11.22 -7.78 3.78
C GLY A 228 12.52 -7.06 3.43
N HIS A 229 12.60 -6.39 2.28
CA HIS A 229 13.78 -5.61 1.90
C HIS A 229 13.97 -4.38 2.80
N VAL A 230 15.23 -3.97 2.96
CA VAL A 230 15.63 -2.71 3.60
C VAL A 230 16.56 -1.98 2.63
N ALA A 231 16.32 -0.70 2.37
CA ALA A 231 16.78 -0.02 1.15
C ALA A 231 16.37 -0.90 -0.05
N PHE A 232 17.20 -1.07 -1.09
CA PHE A 232 16.90 -2.07 -2.13
C PHE A 232 17.65 -3.40 -1.96
N ASN A 233 17.91 -3.80 -0.72
CA ASN A 233 18.39 -5.13 -0.41
C ASN A 233 17.22 -6.12 -0.32
N VAL A 234 16.83 -6.65 -1.47
CA VAL A 234 15.69 -7.55 -1.63
C VAL A 234 15.98 -8.97 -1.12
N LYS A 235 14.95 -9.81 -1.01
CA LYS A 235 15.05 -11.23 -0.68
C LYS A 235 16.16 -11.90 -1.52
N GLY A 236 17.07 -12.61 -0.85
CA GLY A 236 18.28 -13.21 -1.46
C GLY A 236 19.53 -12.32 -1.39
N SER A 237 19.43 -11.07 -0.92
CA SER A 237 20.61 -10.22 -0.73
C SER A 237 21.51 -10.76 0.37
N ALA A 238 22.81 -10.90 0.07
CA ALA A 238 23.80 -11.35 1.03
C ALA A 238 23.96 -10.34 2.19
N HIS A 239 24.03 -10.84 3.43
CA HIS A 239 24.20 -9.98 4.62
C HIS A 239 25.54 -9.22 4.63
N HIS A 240 26.51 -9.66 3.84
CA HIS A 240 27.80 -8.99 3.65
C HIS A 240 27.87 -8.14 2.38
N SER A 241 26.72 -7.81 1.78
CA SER A 241 26.67 -6.95 0.60
C SER A 241 27.07 -5.51 0.92
N HIS A 242 27.84 -4.92 -0.01
CA HIS A 242 28.26 -3.52 0.00
C HIS A 242 27.37 -2.68 -0.92
N THR A 243 27.65 -1.37 -1.00
CA THR A 243 27.03 -0.46 -1.97
C THR A 243 27.22 -1.00 -3.37
N ARG A 244 26.13 -1.08 -4.16
CA ARG A 244 26.19 -1.72 -5.49
C ARG A 244 25.07 -1.28 -6.42
N LEU A 245 25.35 -1.35 -7.71
CA LEU A 245 24.34 -1.32 -8.77
C LEU A 245 23.74 -2.73 -8.91
N THR A 246 22.41 -2.86 -8.76
CA THR A 246 21.70 -4.13 -8.75
C THR A 246 20.30 -4.04 -9.39
N ASN A 247 19.72 -5.17 -9.73
CA ASN A 247 18.30 -5.27 -10.06
C ASN A 247 17.47 -5.42 -8.78
N ILE A 248 16.19 -5.07 -8.88
CA ILE A 248 15.20 -5.32 -7.85
C ILE A 248 14.25 -6.44 -8.29
N ASN A 249 13.65 -7.14 -7.33
CA ASN A 249 12.64 -8.16 -7.60
C ASN A 249 11.29 -7.53 -7.99
N TYR A 250 10.36 -8.36 -8.43
CA TYR A 250 9.07 -7.91 -8.93
C TYR A 250 8.21 -7.25 -7.86
N GLU A 251 8.25 -7.74 -6.62
CA GLU A 251 7.51 -7.16 -5.49
C GLU A 251 7.98 -5.74 -5.20
N THR A 252 9.30 -5.53 -5.19
CA THR A 252 9.90 -4.20 -5.02
C THR A 252 9.61 -3.31 -6.22
N GLN A 253 9.61 -3.85 -7.45
CA GLN A 253 9.20 -3.11 -8.64
C GLN A 253 7.77 -2.61 -8.53
N ALA A 254 6.85 -3.47 -8.08
CA ALA A 254 5.45 -3.09 -7.88
C ALA A 254 5.28 -1.97 -6.83
N ALA A 255 5.99 -2.08 -5.70
CA ALA A 255 5.99 -1.03 -4.68
C ALA A 255 6.59 0.28 -5.22
N ALA A 256 7.72 0.21 -5.93
CA ALA A 256 8.39 1.36 -6.51
C ALA A 256 7.65 1.98 -7.72
N ALA A 257 6.71 1.25 -8.34
CA ALA A 257 5.93 1.77 -9.45
C ALA A 257 5.13 3.02 -9.07
N THR A 258 4.63 3.07 -7.83
CA THR A 258 3.94 4.25 -7.30
C THR A 258 4.89 5.45 -7.20
N ASP A 259 6.15 5.23 -6.83
CA ASP A 259 7.15 6.28 -6.68
C ASP A 259 7.65 6.79 -8.05
N LEU A 260 7.80 5.90 -9.02
CA LEU A 260 8.29 6.23 -10.37
C LEU A 260 7.19 6.63 -11.38
N GLY A 261 5.92 6.50 -11.02
CA GLY A 261 4.80 6.87 -11.91
C GLY A 261 4.44 5.81 -12.95
N GLY A 262 4.73 4.53 -12.67
CA GLY A 262 4.26 3.40 -13.44
C GLY A 262 5.19 2.19 -13.49
N ILE A 263 4.60 1.01 -13.55
CA ILE A 263 5.34 -0.28 -13.55
C ILE A 263 6.26 -0.45 -14.76
N GLU A 264 5.88 0.09 -15.92
CA GLU A 264 6.68 0.00 -17.14
C GLU A 264 8.02 0.70 -17.02
N LEU A 265 8.07 1.78 -16.23
CA LEU A 265 9.31 2.51 -15.96
C LEU A 265 10.22 1.72 -15.02
N VAL A 266 9.64 1.16 -13.98
CA VAL A 266 10.39 0.40 -12.98
C VAL A 266 11.04 -0.84 -13.59
N ARG A 267 10.32 -1.56 -14.45
CA ARG A 267 10.83 -2.76 -15.13
C ARG A 267 12.11 -2.53 -15.95
N LYS A 268 12.35 -1.29 -16.36
CA LYS A 268 13.50 -0.90 -17.17
C LYS A 268 14.67 -0.37 -16.35
N LYS A 269 14.48 -0.10 -15.07
CA LYS A 269 15.46 0.52 -14.19
C LYS A 269 16.20 -0.52 -13.36
N ALA A 270 17.49 -0.29 -13.17
CA ALA A 270 18.25 -0.86 -12.07
C ALA A 270 18.27 0.14 -10.89
N VAL A 271 18.96 -0.18 -9.82
CA VAL A 271 19.12 0.70 -8.65
C VAL A 271 20.55 0.67 -8.15
N ILE A 272 21.03 1.79 -7.63
CA ILE A 272 22.20 1.82 -6.76
C ILE A 272 21.66 1.85 -5.32
N THR A 273 22.16 0.97 -4.46
CA THR A 273 21.74 0.88 -3.06
C THR A 273 22.90 0.56 -2.15
N ILE A 274 22.93 1.16 -0.95
CA ILE A 274 23.87 0.74 0.08
C ILE A 274 23.58 -0.70 0.50
N GLY A 275 24.62 -1.45 0.83
CA GLY A 275 24.50 -2.85 1.20
C GLY A 275 24.11 -3.06 2.67
N LEU A 276 23.73 -4.29 3.01
CA LEU A 276 23.41 -4.64 4.39
C LEU A 276 24.64 -4.55 5.30
N ASP A 277 25.84 -4.90 4.79
CA ASP A 277 27.08 -4.74 5.55
C ASP A 277 27.49 -3.26 5.66
N THR A 278 27.21 -2.44 4.65
CA THR A 278 27.43 -0.99 4.72
C THR A 278 26.67 -0.38 5.90
N ILE A 279 25.38 -0.74 6.04
CA ILE A 279 24.52 -0.26 7.13
C ILE A 279 25.01 -0.76 8.49
N THR A 280 25.43 -2.01 8.56
CA THR A 280 25.77 -2.70 9.80
C THR A 280 27.28 -2.75 10.09
N TYR A 281 28.07 -2.02 9.31
CA TYR A 281 29.55 -1.98 9.44
C TYR A 281 30.00 -1.42 10.79
N ASN A 282 29.38 -0.35 11.26
CA ASN A 282 29.69 0.22 12.56
C ASN A 282 28.92 -0.53 13.66
N PRO A 283 29.58 -1.19 14.61
CA PRO A 283 28.91 -1.96 15.68
C PRO A 283 28.13 -1.09 16.67
N ASP A 284 28.45 0.22 16.75
CA ASP A 284 27.73 1.20 17.57
C ASP A 284 26.61 1.90 16.80
N ALA A 285 26.30 1.47 15.55
CA ALA A 285 25.22 2.06 14.78
C ALA A 285 23.87 1.90 15.48
N VAL A 286 23.11 2.99 15.55
CA VAL A 286 21.67 2.96 15.88
C VAL A 286 20.94 2.75 14.56
N ALA A 287 20.39 1.55 14.36
CA ALA A 287 19.66 1.18 13.16
C ALA A 287 18.18 0.99 13.48
N LEU A 288 17.35 1.90 12.98
CA LEU A 288 15.92 1.92 13.19
C LEU A 288 15.21 1.44 11.93
N ILE A 289 14.38 0.41 12.08
CA ILE A 289 13.47 -0.06 11.03
C ILE A 289 12.05 0.30 11.45
N ILE A 290 11.36 1.05 10.61
CA ILE A 290 9.97 1.45 10.85
C ILE A 290 9.00 0.60 10.04
N ALA A 291 7.94 0.16 10.69
CA ALA A 291 6.84 -0.55 10.04
C ALA A 291 5.50 -0.18 10.67
N ALA A 292 4.51 0.13 9.83
CA ALA A 292 3.16 0.43 10.28
C ALA A 292 2.15 -0.40 9.50
N GLY A 293 1.08 -0.77 10.19
CA GLY A 293 -0.06 -1.47 9.63
C GLY A 293 0.09 -2.99 9.55
N GLN A 294 -1.04 -3.65 9.57
CA GLN A 294 -1.12 -5.12 9.61
C GLN A 294 -0.51 -5.79 8.38
N ALA A 295 -0.52 -5.14 7.21
CA ALA A 295 0.12 -5.63 6.00
C ALA A 295 1.65 -5.85 6.15
N LYS A 296 2.26 -5.26 7.19
CA LYS A 296 3.68 -5.43 7.52
C LYS A 296 3.96 -6.48 8.58
N SER A 297 2.94 -7.11 9.15
CA SER A 297 3.10 -8.01 10.29
C SER A 297 3.95 -9.25 9.97
N GLU A 298 3.85 -9.79 8.76
CA GLU A 298 4.67 -10.91 8.32
C GLU A 298 6.16 -10.53 8.21
N GLN A 299 6.45 -9.36 7.65
CA GLN A 299 7.82 -8.87 7.49
C GLN A 299 8.44 -8.54 8.85
N VAL A 300 7.67 -7.97 9.78
CA VAL A 300 8.09 -7.72 11.16
C VAL A 300 8.39 -9.05 11.87
N TYR A 301 7.47 -10.03 11.79
CA TYR A 301 7.66 -11.36 12.35
C TYR A 301 8.94 -12.02 11.80
N ASN A 302 9.10 -12.03 10.47
CA ASN A 302 10.26 -12.64 9.82
C ASN A 302 11.58 -11.97 10.23
N ALA A 303 11.62 -10.64 10.36
CA ALA A 303 12.81 -9.90 10.72
C ALA A 303 13.18 -10.08 12.21
N VAL A 304 12.18 -10.12 13.08
CA VAL A 304 12.36 -10.06 14.54
C VAL A 304 12.50 -11.45 15.17
N GLU A 305 11.76 -12.47 14.68
CA GLU A 305 11.73 -13.80 15.30
C GLU A 305 12.50 -14.89 14.54
N ARG A 306 12.60 -14.78 13.18
CA ARG A 306 13.32 -15.79 12.40
C ARG A 306 14.83 -15.71 12.62
N GLU A 307 15.50 -16.81 12.34
CA GLU A 307 16.96 -16.83 12.30
C GLU A 307 17.50 -15.99 11.15
N ALA A 308 18.69 -15.42 11.37
CA ALA A 308 19.34 -14.59 10.37
C ALA A 308 19.62 -15.39 9.09
N GLY A 309 19.16 -14.86 7.96
CA GLY A 309 19.32 -15.53 6.66
C GLY A 309 18.94 -14.62 5.49
N ILE A 310 19.48 -14.93 4.32
CA ILE A 310 19.31 -14.14 3.10
C ILE A 310 17.84 -14.10 2.61
N THR A 311 17.02 -15.06 3.03
CA THR A 311 15.57 -15.07 2.73
C THR A 311 14.85 -13.87 3.37
N TYR A 312 15.39 -13.39 4.49
CA TYR A 312 14.82 -12.28 5.26
C TYR A 312 15.90 -11.21 5.49
N PRO A 313 16.11 -10.29 4.53
CA PRO A 313 17.23 -9.34 4.55
C PRO A 313 17.33 -8.52 5.83
N ALA A 314 16.17 -8.11 6.39
CA ALA A 314 16.10 -7.34 7.63
C ALA A 314 16.65 -8.10 8.86
N THR A 315 16.80 -9.44 8.80
CA THR A 315 17.44 -10.21 9.87
C THR A 315 18.93 -9.89 10.02
N SER A 316 19.56 -9.24 9.02
CA SER A 316 20.96 -8.77 9.13
C SER A 316 21.18 -7.82 10.31
N PHE A 317 20.14 -7.12 10.75
CA PHE A 317 20.20 -6.19 11.89
C PHE A 317 20.30 -6.88 13.24
N GLN A 318 20.05 -8.19 13.32
CA GLN A 318 20.20 -8.97 14.57
C GLN A 318 21.63 -8.94 15.10
N LYS A 319 22.62 -8.65 14.25
CA LYS A 319 24.02 -8.50 14.66
C LYS A 319 24.33 -7.17 15.36
N LEU A 320 23.42 -6.16 15.26
CA LEU A 320 23.62 -4.85 15.86
C LEU A 320 22.96 -4.74 17.23
N ARG A 321 23.73 -4.40 18.25
CA ARG A 321 23.24 -4.20 19.61
C ARG A 321 22.19 -3.09 19.72
N ASN A 322 22.32 -2.05 18.90
CA ASN A 322 21.44 -0.88 18.93
C ASN A 322 20.44 -0.85 17.75
N ALA A 323 20.20 -2.01 17.13
CA ALA A 323 19.09 -2.11 16.19
C ALA A 323 17.74 -2.11 16.93
N ARG A 324 16.72 -1.46 16.35
CA ARG A 324 15.36 -1.42 16.87
C ARG A 324 14.36 -1.53 15.73
N PHE A 325 13.27 -2.21 15.99
CA PHE A 325 12.04 -2.07 15.21
C PHE A 325 11.11 -1.10 15.93
N PHE A 326 10.78 0.01 15.29
CA PHE A 326 9.72 0.91 15.71
C PHE A 326 8.49 0.59 14.89
N VAL A 327 7.41 0.19 15.56
CA VAL A 327 6.28 -0.43 14.87
C VAL A 327 4.94 0.02 15.45
N SER A 328 3.90 0.08 14.60
CA SER A 328 2.54 0.21 15.11
C SER A 328 2.07 -1.12 15.70
N HIS A 329 1.15 -1.08 16.65
CA HIS A 329 0.59 -2.27 17.30
C HIS A 329 0.06 -3.30 16.29
N SER A 330 -0.62 -2.85 15.24
CA SER A 330 -1.17 -3.71 14.20
C SER A 330 -0.14 -4.50 13.41
N SER A 331 1.07 -3.95 13.25
CA SER A 331 2.15 -4.67 12.56
C SER A 331 2.77 -5.79 13.43
N THR A 332 2.31 -5.97 14.66
CA THR A 332 2.77 -7.02 15.58
C THR A 332 1.84 -8.22 15.66
N THR A 333 0.78 -8.26 14.87
CA THR A 333 -0.29 -9.27 14.99
C THR A 333 0.18 -10.72 14.82
N LEU A 334 1.26 -10.96 14.08
CA LEU A 334 1.86 -12.29 13.89
C LEU A 334 2.98 -12.61 14.86
N LEU A 335 3.41 -11.67 15.71
CA LEU A 335 4.45 -11.92 16.69
C LEU A 335 3.97 -12.90 17.76
N THR A 336 4.91 -13.72 18.22
CA THR A 336 4.68 -14.69 19.28
C THR A 336 4.65 -13.99 20.64
N LEU A 337 3.47 -13.78 21.20
CA LEU A 337 3.35 -13.30 22.57
C LEU A 337 3.85 -14.37 23.53
N SER A 338 4.57 -13.96 24.58
CA SER A 338 4.92 -14.88 25.66
C SER A 338 3.65 -15.25 26.43
N GLU A 339 3.68 -16.45 27.02
CA GLU A 339 2.59 -16.92 27.87
C GLU A 339 2.30 -15.94 29.03
N GLU A 340 3.33 -15.36 29.61
CA GLU A 340 3.25 -14.38 30.68
C GLU A 340 2.50 -13.12 30.23
N ASN A 341 2.80 -12.66 29.01
CA ASN A 341 2.15 -11.49 28.43
C ASN A 341 0.67 -11.73 28.16
N ILE A 342 0.32 -12.88 27.59
CA ILE A 342 -1.09 -13.24 27.34
C ILE A 342 -1.85 -13.29 28.66
N LYS A 343 -1.29 -13.95 29.69
CA LYS A 343 -1.91 -14.04 31.02
C LYS A 343 -2.05 -12.67 31.68
N HIS A 344 -1.04 -11.80 31.55
CA HIS A 344 -1.09 -10.42 32.05
C HIS A 344 -2.21 -9.63 31.39
N LEU A 345 -2.25 -9.59 30.05
CA LEU A 345 -3.26 -8.86 29.29
C LEU A 345 -4.68 -9.41 29.54
N HIS A 346 -4.81 -10.72 29.71
CA HIS A 346 -6.08 -11.33 30.08
C HIS A 346 -6.58 -10.87 31.47
N LYS A 347 -5.69 -10.86 32.48
CA LYS A 347 -6.00 -10.39 33.81
C LYS A 347 -6.44 -8.93 33.83
N GLU A 348 -5.80 -8.09 33.01
CA GLU A 348 -6.15 -6.67 32.83
C GLU A 348 -7.38 -6.44 31.95
N LYS A 349 -8.03 -7.49 31.41
CA LYS A 349 -9.16 -7.43 30.49
C LYS A 349 -8.87 -6.64 29.21
N LYS A 350 -7.63 -6.71 28.74
CA LYS A 350 -7.16 -6.02 27.52
C LYS A 350 -7.13 -6.93 26.29
N LEU A 351 -7.36 -8.24 26.44
CA LEU A 351 -7.54 -9.14 25.31
C LEU A 351 -8.98 -9.10 24.80
N PRO A 352 -9.19 -9.19 23.47
CA PRO A 352 -10.51 -9.41 22.90
C PRO A 352 -11.16 -10.68 23.49
N GLU A 353 -12.49 -10.67 23.65
CA GLU A 353 -13.22 -11.83 24.19
C GLU A 353 -12.97 -13.11 23.40
N ASN A 354 -12.81 -12.99 22.08
CA ASN A 354 -12.52 -14.12 21.19
C ASN A 354 -11.02 -14.39 20.98
N TYR A 355 -10.13 -13.85 21.82
CA TYR A 355 -8.68 -14.08 21.67
C TYR A 355 -8.32 -15.57 21.79
N PHE A 356 -9.09 -16.35 22.56
CA PHE A 356 -8.91 -17.80 22.63
C PHE A 356 -9.06 -18.49 21.26
N GLU A 357 -9.98 -18.02 20.39
CA GLU A 357 -10.13 -18.55 19.03
C GLU A 357 -8.82 -18.44 18.24
N LYS A 358 -8.13 -17.28 18.36
CA LYS A 358 -6.82 -17.09 17.73
C LYS A 358 -5.80 -18.12 18.19
N LEU A 359 -5.76 -18.40 19.50
CA LEU A 359 -4.84 -19.39 20.05
C LEU A 359 -5.19 -20.80 19.59
N VAL A 360 -6.48 -21.15 19.57
CA VAL A 360 -6.96 -22.46 19.13
C VAL A 360 -6.63 -22.69 17.65
N ILE A 361 -6.91 -21.69 16.79
CA ILE A 361 -6.61 -21.73 15.36
C ILE A 361 -5.09 -21.84 15.14
N THR A 362 -4.29 -20.99 15.81
CA THR A 362 -2.82 -21.02 15.67
C THR A 362 -2.23 -22.38 16.08
N GLY A 363 -2.76 -22.98 17.14
CA GLY A 363 -2.35 -24.33 17.55
C GLY A 363 -2.75 -25.40 16.54
N ALA A 364 -3.93 -25.29 15.91
CA ALA A 364 -4.41 -26.20 14.87
C ALA A 364 -3.51 -26.08 13.60
N ASP A 365 -3.22 -24.88 13.15
CA ASP A 365 -2.35 -24.61 12.01
C ASP A 365 -0.92 -25.14 12.25
N ARG A 366 -0.36 -24.91 13.45
CA ARG A 366 0.99 -25.38 13.82
C ARG A 366 1.09 -26.90 13.78
N ASN A 367 0.05 -27.61 14.22
CA ASN A 367 0.01 -29.06 14.23
C ASN A 367 -0.55 -29.68 12.95
N ASN A 368 -0.95 -28.85 11.97
CA ASN A 368 -1.61 -29.27 10.74
C ASN A 368 -2.82 -30.19 11.02
N MET A 369 -3.67 -29.78 11.97
CA MET A 369 -4.84 -30.48 12.45
C MET A 369 -6.11 -29.67 12.22
N SER A 370 -7.21 -30.35 11.94
CA SER A 370 -8.54 -29.74 12.00
C SER A 370 -9.00 -29.54 13.45
N LEU A 371 -9.96 -28.64 13.64
CA LEU A 371 -10.58 -28.40 14.96
C LEU A 371 -11.29 -29.65 15.50
N ILE A 372 -11.82 -30.49 14.61
CA ILE A 372 -12.41 -31.78 14.99
C ILE A 372 -11.35 -32.75 15.51
N GLU A 373 -10.19 -32.81 14.89
CA GLU A 373 -9.08 -33.63 15.38
C GLU A 373 -8.54 -33.09 16.69
N ALA A 374 -8.38 -31.76 16.81
CA ALA A 374 -7.95 -31.11 18.04
C ALA A 374 -8.91 -31.38 19.21
N SER A 375 -10.24 -31.38 18.97
CA SER A 375 -11.25 -31.71 20.02
C SER A 375 -11.19 -33.16 20.50
N ARG A 376 -10.58 -34.06 19.77
CA ARG A 376 -10.41 -35.47 20.15
C ARG A 376 -9.11 -35.78 20.87
N LEU A 377 -8.22 -34.75 20.96
CA LEU A 377 -6.96 -34.91 21.72
C LEU A 377 -7.28 -34.95 23.21
N GLY A 378 -6.77 -35.97 23.92
CA GLY A 378 -6.83 -35.99 25.37
C GLY A 378 -5.94 -34.96 26.02
N ASP A 379 -6.20 -34.60 27.28
CA ASP A 379 -5.47 -33.56 28.03
C ASP A 379 -3.95 -33.72 28.02
N SER A 380 -3.42 -34.95 27.99
CA SER A 380 -2.00 -35.23 27.97
C SER A 380 -1.30 -34.82 26.68
N LYS A 381 -2.00 -34.83 25.54
CA LYS A 381 -1.45 -34.44 24.23
C LYS A 381 -1.74 -32.97 23.89
N SER A 382 -2.81 -32.41 24.43
CA SER A 382 -3.14 -30.98 24.24
C SER A 382 -2.13 -30.04 24.95
N GLY A 383 -1.55 -30.52 26.08
CA GLY A 383 -0.56 -29.78 26.86
C GLY A 383 0.78 -29.54 26.16
N ASP A 384 1.09 -30.28 25.09
CA ASP A 384 2.33 -30.13 24.32
C ASP A 384 2.31 -28.90 23.36
N THR A 385 1.14 -28.36 23.04
CA THR A 385 0.98 -27.17 22.20
C THR A 385 0.76 -25.95 23.07
N PRO A 386 1.74 -25.01 23.14
CA PRO A 386 1.68 -23.87 24.05
C PRO A 386 0.41 -23.01 23.88
N GLU A 387 -0.04 -22.80 22.64
CA GLU A 387 -1.23 -22.00 22.34
C GLU A 387 -2.51 -22.63 22.94
N TRP A 388 -2.67 -23.92 22.80
CA TRP A 388 -3.82 -24.64 23.36
C TRP A 388 -3.82 -24.66 24.89
N ARG A 389 -2.65 -24.86 25.49
CA ARG A 389 -2.49 -24.79 26.94
C ARG A 389 -2.87 -23.40 27.45
N ILE A 390 -2.35 -22.33 26.84
CA ILE A 390 -2.66 -20.96 27.22
C ILE A 390 -4.16 -20.67 27.04
N ALA A 391 -4.77 -21.09 25.92
CA ALA A 391 -6.20 -20.93 25.69
C ALA A 391 -7.02 -21.61 26.79
N SER A 392 -6.68 -22.86 27.17
CA SER A 392 -7.35 -23.58 28.21
C SER A 392 -7.21 -22.92 29.59
N GLU A 393 -6.05 -22.38 29.90
CA GLU A 393 -5.79 -21.68 31.17
C GLU A 393 -6.54 -20.34 31.26
N ILE A 394 -6.51 -19.48 30.23
CA ILE A 394 -7.19 -18.18 30.28
C ILE A 394 -8.72 -18.33 30.29
N MET A 395 -9.24 -19.35 29.61
CA MET A 395 -10.69 -19.61 29.54
C MET A 395 -11.18 -20.52 30.65
N ASN A 396 -10.26 -21.14 31.40
CA ASN A 396 -10.56 -22.20 32.39
C ASN A 396 -11.46 -23.29 31.80
N MET A 397 -11.15 -23.74 30.60
CA MET A 397 -11.90 -24.74 29.83
C MET A 397 -10.97 -25.74 29.16
N PRO A 398 -11.38 -27.03 29.01
CA PRO A 398 -10.58 -28.01 28.28
C PRO A 398 -10.61 -27.72 26.77
N LEU A 399 -9.55 -28.19 26.05
CA LEU A 399 -9.35 -27.92 24.63
C LEU A 399 -10.51 -28.40 23.74
N ASP A 400 -11.12 -29.54 24.06
CA ASP A 400 -12.24 -30.09 23.30
C ASP A 400 -13.40 -29.07 23.20
N LYS A 401 -13.72 -28.39 24.31
CA LYS A 401 -14.74 -27.35 24.36
C LYS A 401 -14.35 -26.10 23.59
N LEU A 402 -13.10 -25.65 23.73
CA LEU A 402 -12.59 -24.48 22.99
C LEU A 402 -12.54 -24.73 21.49
N ALA A 403 -12.14 -25.93 21.05
CA ALA A 403 -12.16 -26.34 19.67
C ALA A 403 -13.59 -26.40 19.10
N GLU A 404 -14.54 -26.93 19.86
CA GLU A 404 -15.97 -26.95 19.51
C GLU A 404 -16.54 -25.53 19.39
N MET A 405 -16.23 -24.62 20.32
CA MET A 405 -16.65 -23.22 20.27
C MET A 405 -16.07 -22.50 19.03
N THR A 406 -14.79 -22.70 18.77
CA THR A 406 -14.12 -22.12 17.58
C THR A 406 -14.71 -22.67 16.28
N TYR A 407 -14.97 -23.98 16.19
CA TYR A 407 -15.64 -24.62 15.06
C TYR A 407 -17.02 -24.01 14.82
N ASN A 408 -17.83 -23.88 15.86
CA ASN A 408 -19.18 -23.31 15.80
C ASN A 408 -19.12 -21.83 15.37
N SER A 409 -18.21 -21.05 15.92
CA SER A 409 -17.99 -19.65 15.51
C SER A 409 -17.70 -19.53 14.02
N ILE A 410 -16.78 -20.32 13.46
CA ILE A 410 -16.46 -20.30 12.03
C ILE A 410 -17.66 -20.72 11.19
N THR A 411 -18.38 -21.77 11.60
CA THR A 411 -19.56 -22.25 10.85
C THR A 411 -20.70 -21.24 10.87
N GLU A 412 -20.92 -20.53 11.97
CA GLU A 412 -21.89 -19.43 12.05
C GLU A 412 -21.51 -18.26 11.11
N LYS A 413 -20.23 -17.90 11.02
CA LYS A 413 -19.74 -16.89 10.08
C LYS A 413 -20.05 -17.30 8.63
N ILE A 414 -19.87 -18.58 8.30
CA ILE A 414 -20.23 -19.12 6.97
C ILE A 414 -21.74 -19.08 6.74
N GLN A 415 -22.56 -19.46 7.75
CA GLN A 415 -24.02 -19.41 7.63
C GLN A 415 -24.54 -17.99 7.37
N ARG A 416 -23.92 -16.97 7.99
CA ARG A 416 -24.23 -15.57 7.69
C ARG A 416 -23.94 -15.21 6.25
N GLY A 417 -22.79 -15.65 5.70
CA GLY A 417 -22.39 -15.36 4.33
C GLY A 417 -23.18 -16.10 3.24
N ILE A 418 -23.82 -17.22 3.58
CA ILE A 418 -24.73 -17.93 2.66
C ILE A 418 -26.05 -17.16 2.50
N ASN A 419 -26.50 -16.45 3.53
CA ASN A 419 -27.74 -15.70 3.52
C ASN A 419 -27.54 -14.34 2.85
N VAL A 420 -27.74 -14.27 1.53
CA VAL A 420 -27.70 -13.02 0.78
C VAL A 420 -28.87 -12.12 1.22
N PRO A 421 -28.64 -10.87 1.60
CA PRO A 421 -29.69 -9.96 2.02
C PRO A 421 -30.63 -9.61 0.88
N ASN A 422 -31.90 -9.39 1.21
CA ASN A 422 -32.96 -9.00 0.28
C ASN A 422 -33.62 -7.70 0.75
N ASN A 423 -34.26 -6.98 -0.18
CA ASN A 423 -34.99 -5.75 0.07
C ASN A 423 -34.09 -4.67 0.70
N GLN A 424 -32.86 -4.59 0.26
CA GLN A 424 -31.88 -3.62 0.74
C GLN A 424 -31.59 -2.56 -0.33
N ARG A 425 -31.31 -1.36 0.15
CA ARG A 425 -30.70 -0.31 -0.64
C ARG A 425 -29.23 -0.24 -0.24
N ILE A 426 -28.34 -0.65 -1.15
CA ILE A 426 -26.95 -0.86 -0.85
C ILE A 426 -26.11 0.19 -1.57
N LEU A 427 -25.31 0.94 -0.83
CA LEU A 427 -24.32 1.84 -1.38
C LEU A 427 -22.94 1.17 -1.31
N HIS A 428 -22.44 0.76 -2.45
CA HIS A 428 -21.09 0.21 -2.60
C HIS A 428 -20.11 1.35 -2.81
N THR A 429 -19.20 1.55 -1.85
CA THR A 429 -18.19 2.62 -1.93
C THR A 429 -16.82 2.06 -2.24
N ALA A 430 -16.10 2.71 -3.14
CA ALA A 430 -14.74 2.34 -3.54
C ALA A 430 -13.79 3.54 -3.49
N PRO A 431 -12.59 3.39 -2.92
CA PRO A 431 -11.51 4.34 -3.09
C PRO A 431 -11.13 4.56 -4.56
N HIS A 432 -10.91 3.47 -5.31
CA HIS A 432 -10.62 3.45 -6.74
C HIS A 432 -11.65 2.60 -7.51
N HIS A 433 -11.58 2.60 -8.84
CA HIS A 433 -12.59 2.05 -9.74
C HIS A 433 -12.61 0.51 -9.87
N ASP A 434 -11.77 -0.21 -9.15
CA ASP A 434 -11.67 -1.67 -9.18
C ASP A 434 -11.71 -2.31 -7.78
N ASP A 435 -11.70 -1.50 -6.72
CA ASP A 435 -11.60 -1.98 -5.33
C ASP A 435 -12.78 -2.88 -4.91
N ILE A 436 -13.99 -2.54 -5.32
CA ILE A 436 -15.20 -3.30 -4.98
C ILE A 436 -15.14 -4.69 -5.63
N GLU A 437 -14.79 -4.72 -6.90
CA GLU A 437 -14.74 -5.93 -7.70
C GLU A 437 -13.64 -6.86 -7.21
N LEU A 438 -12.48 -6.32 -6.86
CA LEU A 438 -11.34 -7.08 -6.37
C LEU A 438 -11.53 -7.58 -4.93
N ALA A 439 -12.38 -6.92 -4.14
CA ALA A 439 -12.61 -7.29 -2.75
C ALA A 439 -13.67 -8.38 -2.57
N TYR A 440 -14.85 -8.23 -3.20
CA TYR A 440 -16.00 -9.12 -2.92
C TYR A 440 -16.95 -9.33 -4.10
N PHE A 441 -16.42 -9.29 -5.33
CA PHE A 441 -17.22 -9.49 -6.54
C PHE A 441 -18.17 -10.69 -6.52
N PRO A 442 -17.80 -11.89 -6.02
CA PRO A 442 -18.72 -13.01 -5.94
C PRO A 442 -20.02 -12.72 -5.19
N LEU A 443 -19.98 -11.91 -4.12
CA LEU A 443 -21.18 -11.44 -3.44
C LEU A 443 -21.93 -10.42 -4.30
N LEU A 444 -21.24 -9.45 -4.89
CA LEU A 444 -21.82 -8.45 -5.77
C LEU A 444 -22.60 -9.09 -6.92
N HIS A 445 -22.04 -10.12 -7.54
CA HIS A 445 -22.68 -10.87 -8.61
C HIS A 445 -24.06 -11.44 -8.20
N HIS A 446 -24.22 -11.82 -6.94
CA HIS A 446 -25.52 -12.25 -6.41
C HIS A 446 -26.44 -11.06 -6.07
N LEU A 447 -25.91 -10.00 -5.48
CA LEU A 447 -26.69 -8.81 -5.08
C LEU A 447 -27.29 -8.08 -6.28
N VAL A 448 -26.52 -7.84 -7.34
CA VAL A 448 -26.98 -7.11 -8.54
C VAL A 448 -27.99 -7.91 -9.37
N ARG A 449 -28.02 -9.23 -9.23
CA ARG A 449 -29.01 -10.09 -9.89
C ARG A 449 -30.28 -10.31 -9.07
N SER A 450 -30.32 -9.87 -7.82
CA SER A 450 -31.50 -9.92 -6.99
C SER A 450 -32.42 -8.74 -7.28
N PRO A 451 -33.62 -8.92 -7.83
CA PRO A 451 -34.52 -7.83 -8.19
C PRO A 451 -35.10 -7.10 -6.96
N SER A 452 -34.88 -7.63 -5.76
CA SER A 452 -35.34 -7.03 -4.50
C SER A 452 -34.34 -6.03 -3.92
N ASN A 453 -33.10 -6.00 -4.41
CA ASN A 453 -32.07 -5.09 -3.94
C ASN A 453 -31.87 -3.95 -4.92
N ASP A 454 -31.67 -2.75 -4.36
CA ASP A 454 -31.36 -1.54 -5.10
C ASP A 454 -29.87 -1.21 -4.85
N ASN A 455 -29.02 -1.37 -5.87
CA ASN A 455 -27.57 -1.27 -5.73
C ASN A 455 -27.06 0.02 -6.36
N TYR A 456 -26.33 0.82 -5.60
CA TYR A 456 -25.66 2.05 -6.01
C TYR A 456 -24.16 1.90 -5.84
N PHE A 457 -23.39 2.48 -6.75
CA PHE A 457 -21.93 2.39 -6.77
C PHE A 457 -21.34 3.79 -6.73
N VAL A 458 -20.38 4.02 -5.85
CA VAL A 458 -19.69 5.30 -5.74
C VAL A 458 -18.19 5.11 -5.72
N TYR A 459 -17.53 5.81 -6.62
CA TYR A 459 -16.08 5.88 -6.70
C TYR A 459 -15.61 7.22 -6.13
N CYS A 460 -14.85 7.16 -5.04
CA CYS A 460 -14.49 8.35 -4.28
C CYS A 460 -13.42 9.18 -4.99
N THR A 461 -12.47 8.55 -5.66
CA THR A 461 -11.38 9.25 -6.35
C THR A 461 -11.42 9.00 -7.86
N SER A 462 -10.68 9.81 -8.62
CA SER A 462 -10.59 9.65 -10.08
C SER A 462 -9.69 8.49 -10.53
N GLY A 463 -8.84 7.95 -9.65
CA GLY A 463 -7.95 6.84 -9.96
C GLY A 463 -6.90 7.11 -11.05
N PHE A 464 -6.65 8.37 -11.41
CA PHE A 464 -5.83 8.76 -12.56
C PHE A 464 -4.39 8.28 -12.48
N THR A 465 -3.83 8.11 -11.28
CA THR A 465 -2.43 7.68 -11.10
C THR A 465 -2.17 6.23 -11.57
N ALA A 466 -3.23 5.43 -11.70
CA ALA A 466 -3.15 4.05 -12.17
C ALA A 466 -3.20 3.91 -13.70
N VAL A 467 -3.38 5.02 -14.44
CA VAL A 467 -3.46 5.02 -15.91
C VAL A 467 -2.14 5.47 -16.52
N THR A 468 -1.56 4.63 -17.37
CA THR A 468 -0.27 4.92 -18.02
C THR A 468 -0.40 5.98 -19.12
N ASN A 469 0.68 6.74 -19.36
CA ASN A 469 0.73 7.71 -20.46
C ASN A 469 0.62 7.01 -21.82
N PHE A 470 1.21 5.82 -21.93
CA PHE A 470 1.11 5.01 -23.14
C PHE A 470 -0.35 4.72 -23.51
N TYR A 471 -1.15 4.27 -22.56
CA TYR A 471 -2.57 3.99 -22.77
C TYR A 471 -3.34 5.25 -23.23
N VAL A 472 -3.10 6.39 -22.58
CA VAL A 472 -3.74 7.66 -22.96
C VAL A 472 -3.33 8.09 -24.36
N ILE A 473 -2.05 8.03 -24.71
CA ILE A 473 -1.53 8.38 -26.04
C ILE A 473 -2.24 7.53 -27.11
N GLU A 474 -2.30 6.21 -26.90
CA GLU A 474 -2.99 5.31 -27.82
C GLU A 474 -4.45 5.69 -28.04
N ARG A 475 -5.18 6.03 -26.95
CA ARG A 475 -6.58 6.46 -27.02
C ARG A 475 -6.73 7.80 -27.76
N LEU A 476 -5.85 8.77 -27.48
CA LEU A 476 -5.89 10.07 -28.17
C LEU A 476 -5.54 9.97 -29.66
N GLU A 477 -4.57 9.15 -30.03
CA GLU A 477 -4.21 8.92 -31.42
C GLU A 477 -5.32 8.21 -32.21
N ASN A 478 -5.94 7.20 -31.59
CA ASN A 478 -7.09 6.52 -32.19
C ASN A 478 -8.27 7.48 -32.39
N LEU A 479 -8.57 8.29 -31.36
CA LEU A 479 -9.60 9.33 -31.45
C LEU A 479 -9.28 10.33 -32.57
N GLN A 480 -8.06 10.83 -32.65
CA GLN A 480 -7.63 11.76 -33.69
C GLN A 480 -7.82 11.17 -35.10
N TRP A 481 -7.41 9.90 -35.29
CA TRP A 481 -7.60 9.21 -36.56
C TRP A 481 -9.07 9.04 -36.93
N LEU A 482 -9.95 8.66 -36.00
CA LEU A 482 -11.38 8.55 -36.25
C LEU A 482 -12.04 9.86 -36.62
N LEU A 483 -11.63 10.95 -35.96
CA LEU A 483 -12.07 12.31 -36.29
C LEU A 483 -11.59 12.76 -37.70
N GLN A 484 -10.32 12.53 -38.01
CA GLN A 484 -9.72 12.89 -39.33
C GLN A 484 -10.35 12.09 -40.48
N SER A 485 -10.63 10.83 -40.26
CA SER A 485 -11.23 9.95 -41.26
C SER A 485 -12.72 10.20 -41.48
N GLY A 486 -13.36 11.09 -40.69
CA GLY A 486 -14.78 11.36 -40.74
C GLY A 486 -15.68 10.21 -40.30
N ARG A 487 -15.15 9.25 -39.56
CA ARG A 487 -15.93 8.12 -38.97
C ARG A 487 -16.76 8.59 -37.79
N ILE A 488 -16.32 9.62 -37.06
CA ILE A 488 -17.06 10.27 -36.01
C ILE A 488 -17.72 11.52 -36.59
N THR A 489 -19.06 11.53 -36.65
CA THR A 489 -19.89 12.59 -37.18
C THR A 489 -21.09 12.87 -36.28
N GLY A 490 -21.87 13.92 -36.55
CA GLY A 490 -23.10 14.16 -35.80
C GLY A 490 -22.90 15.04 -34.57
N GLU A 491 -22.26 16.21 -34.74
CA GLU A 491 -21.87 17.17 -33.68
C GLU A 491 -22.97 17.42 -32.64
N LYS A 492 -24.22 17.64 -33.09
CA LYS A 492 -25.36 17.89 -32.17
C LYS A 492 -25.68 16.69 -31.28
N ARG A 493 -25.63 15.45 -31.82
CA ARG A 493 -25.91 14.24 -31.05
C ARG A 493 -24.75 13.93 -30.07
N LEU A 494 -23.52 14.23 -30.47
CA LEU A 494 -22.35 14.06 -29.64
C LEU A 494 -22.29 15.06 -28.48
N ALA A 495 -22.75 16.31 -28.73
CA ALA A 495 -22.77 17.33 -27.70
C ALA A 495 -23.82 17.08 -26.61
N ASP A 496 -24.87 16.30 -26.92
CA ASP A 496 -25.88 15.93 -25.94
C ASP A 496 -25.40 14.73 -25.10
N TYR A 497 -25.00 15.01 -23.86
CA TYR A 497 -24.52 13.99 -22.91
C TYR A 497 -25.60 12.97 -22.50
N ASN A 498 -26.89 13.29 -22.68
CA ASN A 498 -27.97 12.33 -22.44
C ASN A 498 -27.89 11.10 -23.36
N ASN A 499 -27.16 11.20 -24.49
CA ASN A 499 -26.89 10.07 -25.37
C ASN A 499 -25.62 9.28 -25.00
N ALA A 500 -24.99 9.54 -23.85
CA ALA A 500 -23.77 8.84 -23.42
C ALA A 500 -24.01 7.34 -23.19
N GLN A 501 -25.24 6.92 -22.89
CA GLN A 501 -25.63 5.52 -22.81
C GLN A 501 -25.43 4.76 -24.14
N ASP A 502 -25.52 5.45 -25.28
CA ASP A 502 -25.23 4.83 -26.59
C ASP A 502 -23.80 4.33 -26.71
N ASP A 503 -22.85 5.04 -26.06
CA ASP A 503 -21.42 4.67 -26.11
C ASP A 503 -21.16 3.40 -25.30
N ILE A 504 -21.84 3.25 -24.15
CA ILE A 504 -21.81 2.05 -23.33
C ILE A 504 -22.43 0.87 -24.09
N THR A 505 -23.65 1.04 -24.60
CA THR A 505 -24.36 0.00 -25.33
C THR A 505 -23.55 -0.47 -26.55
N GLY A 506 -22.97 0.46 -27.29
CA GLY A 506 -22.14 0.17 -28.45
C GLY A 506 -20.87 -0.58 -28.05
N TYR A 507 -20.20 -0.21 -26.98
CA TYR A 507 -19.04 -0.93 -26.47
C TYR A 507 -19.40 -2.38 -26.08
N LEU A 508 -20.49 -2.56 -25.34
CA LEU A 508 -20.95 -3.89 -24.92
C LEU A 508 -21.34 -4.77 -26.13
N ASN A 509 -21.92 -4.17 -27.19
CA ASN A 509 -22.15 -4.87 -28.45
C ASN A 509 -20.82 -5.32 -29.09
N GLY A 510 -19.77 -4.51 -29.03
CA GLY A 510 -18.42 -4.88 -29.46
C GLY A 510 -17.87 -6.06 -28.67
N ILE A 511 -18.10 -6.14 -27.35
CA ILE A 511 -17.75 -7.31 -26.55
C ILE A 511 -18.52 -8.55 -27.04
N ALA A 512 -19.82 -8.45 -27.20
CA ALA A 512 -20.69 -9.55 -27.60
C ALA A 512 -20.33 -10.10 -29.00
N LEU A 513 -19.92 -9.22 -29.91
CA LEU A 513 -19.48 -9.55 -31.27
C LEU A 513 -18.00 -9.95 -31.37
N GLN A 514 -17.24 -9.84 -30.27
CA GLN A 514 -15.78 -10.00 -30.23
C GLN A 514 -15.05 -9.06 -31.21
N ASP A 515 -15.59 -7.86 -31.40
CA ASP A 515 -15.09 -6.83 -32.32
C ASP A 515 -14.40 -5.70 -31.55
N THR A 516 -13.09 -5.71 -31.56
CA THR A 516 -12.26 -4.71 -30.86
C THR A 516 -12.29 -3.34 -31.55
N GLU A 517 -12.54 -3.25 -32.85
CA GLU A 517 -12.68 -1.98 -33.56
C GLU A 517 -13.94 -1.24 -33.08
N VAL A 518 -15.05 -1.97 -32.92
CA VAL A 518 -16.29 -1.41 -32.36
C VAL A 518 -16.07 -0.93 -30.93
N GLN A 519 -15.37 -1.71 -30.11
CA GLN A 519 -15.03 -1.29 -28.73
C GLN A 519 -14.21 0.02 -28.74
N HIS A 520 -13.14 0.08 -29.52
CA HIS A 520 -12.29 1.27 -29.62
C HIS A 520 -13.03 2.48 -30.19
N PHE A 521 -13.95 2.27 -31.13
CA PHE A 521 -14.81 3.32 -31.65
C PHE A 521 -15.66 3.96 -30.55
N HIS A 522 -16.31 3.15 -29.70
CA HIS A 522 -17.17 3.66 -28.65
C HIS A 522 -16.42 4.32 -27.48
N ILE A 523 -15.18 3.89 -27.18
CA ILE A 523 -14.29 4.65 -26.28
C ILE A 523 -14.03 6.04 -26.86
N SER A 524 -13.73 6.12 -28.16
CA SER A 524 -13.48 7.39 -28.82
C SER A 524 -14.71 8.29 -28.88
N MET A 525 -15.91 7.71 -29.06
CA MET A 525 -17.19 8.43 -28.94
C MET A 525 -17.37 9.05 -27.56
N ARG A 526 -17.14 8.27 -26.49
CA ARG A 526 -17.22 8.76 -25.12
C ARG A 526 -16.22 9.91 -24.90
N LEU A 527 -14.96 9.75 -25.29
CA LEU A 527 -13.95 10.80 -25.19
C LEU A 527 -14.35 12.05 -25.97
N THR A 528 -14.94 11.91 -27.17
CA THR A 528 -15.45 13.04 -27.95
C THR A 528 -16.48 13.84 -27.16
N ARG A 529 -17.48 13.18 -26.55
CA ARG A 529 -18.50 13.84 -25.71
C ARG A 529 -17.87 14.57 -24.52
N LEU A 530 -16.97 13.92 -23.83
CA LEU A 530 -16.30 14.48 -22.66
C LEU A 530 -15.47 15.71 -23.03
N PHE A 531 -14.71 15.66 -24.14
CA PHE A 531 -13.98 16.82 -24.64
C PHE A 531 -14.90 17.95 -25.09
N MET A 532 -15.98 17.66 -25.81
CA MET A 532 -16.94 18.68 -26.24
C MET A 532 -17.58 19.39 -25.04
N ASN A 533 -17.94 18.64 -24.03
CA ASN A 533 -18.49 19.17 -22.78
C ASN A 533 -17.48 20.01 -22.02
N HIS A 534 -16.24 19.52 -21.88
CA HIS A 534 -15.16 20.23 -21.19
C HIS A 534 -14.79 21.54 -21.90
N LEU A 535 -14.63 21.51 -23.22
CA LEU A 535 -14.27 22.67 -24.04
C LEU A 535 -15.45 23.60 -24.31
N LYS A 536 -16.69 23.18 -23.98
CA LYS A 536 -17.94 23.85 -24.36
C LYS A 536 -17.95 24.21 -25.86
N ASN A 537 -17.41 23.29 -26.67
CA ASN A 537 -17.25 23.49 -28.13
C ASN A 537 -17.57 22.20 -28.88
N THR A 538 -18.39 22.32 -29.91
CA THR A 538 -18.89 21.20 -30.73
C THR A 538 -18.19 21.07 -32.09
N ASP A 539 -17.25 21.94 -32.42
CA ASP A 539 -16.50 21.91 -33.67
C ASP A 539 -15.49 20.75 -33.71
N LEU A 540 -15.82 19.75 -34.48
CA LEU A 540 -14.99 18.54 -34.64
C LEU A 540 -13.57 18.82 -35.21
N LYS A 541 -13.43 19.87 -36.08
CA LYS A 541 -12.13 20.24 -36.63
C LYS A 541 -11.20 20.81 -35.54
N LYS A 542 -11.75 21.68 -34.67
CA LYS A 542 -11.00 22.23 -33.54
C LYS A 542 -10.67 21.15 -32.55
N LEU A 543 -11.61 20.24 -32.29
CA LEU A 543 -11.38 19.09 -31.40
C LEU A 543 -10.26 18.21 -31.95
N THR A 544 -10.27 17.89 -33.25
CA THR A 544 -9.20 17.07 -33.88
C THR A 544 -7.81 17.67 -33.68
N ALA A 545 -7.69 19.00 -33.89
CA ALA A 545 -6.44 19.70 -33.69
C ALA A 545 -5.99 19.69 -32.22
N TYR A 546 -6.93 19.90 -31.30
CA TYR A 546 -6.69 19.90 -29.87
C TYR A 546 -6.22 18.52 -29.35
N VAL A 547 -6.92 17.44 -29.73
CA VAL A 547 -6.57 16.06 -29.36
C VAL A 547 -5.18 15.69 -29.89
N GLY A 548 -4.86 16.08 -31.14
CA GLY A 548 -3.51 15.88 -31.72
C GLY A 548 -2.42 16.61 -30.96
N GLU A 549 -2.70 17.85 -30.51
CA GLU A 549 -1.75 18.60 -29.71
C GLU A 549 -1.54 17.96 -28.33
N LEU A 550 -2.60 17.49 -27.68
CA LEU A 550 -2.51 16.76 -26.39
C LEU A 550 -1.69 15.48 -26.53
N ALA A 551 -1.93 14.69 -27.58
CA ALA A 551 -1.14 13.48 -27.83
C ALA A 551 0.37 13.79 -28.00
N LYS A 552 0.68 14.86 -28.74
CA LYS A 552 2.05 15.34 -28.92
C LYS A 552 2.69 15.83 -27.62
N GLN A 553 1.93 16.62 -26.84
CA GLN A 553 2.41 17.10 -25.53
C GLN A 553 2.70 15.94 -24.58
N LEU A 554 1.79 14.96 -24.47
CA LEU A 554 1.98 13.83 -23.57
C LEU A 554 3.17 12.95 -23.98
N LYS A 555 3.41 12.78 -25.31
CA LYS A 555 4.61 12.11 -25.82
C LYS A 555 5.92 12.83 -25.48
N ALA A 556 5.88 14.15 -25.36
CA ALA A 556 7.06 14.95 -25.02
C ALA A 556 7.36 14.96 -23.51
N ILE A 557 6.41 14.57 -22.67
CA ILE A 557 6.62 14.48 -21.23
C ILE A 557 7.44 13.22 -20.91
N GLU A 558 8.59 13.43 -20.28
CA GLU A 558 9.40 12.33 -19.78
C GLU A 558 8.58 11.52 -18.77
N PRO A 559 8.50 10.17 -18.91
CA PRO A 559 7.69 9.34 -18.04
C PRO A 559 8.00 9.56 -16.55
N GLY A 560 6.95 9.69 -15.71
CA GLY A 560 7.09 9.96 -14.27
C GLY A 560 7.19 11.42 -13.87
N ARG A 561 7.33 12.35 -14.83
CA ARG A 561 7.25 13.79 -14.56
C ARG A 561 5.82 14.21 -14.24
N SER A 562 5.69 15.30 -13.47
CA SER A 562 4.40 15.97 -13.27
C SER A 562 3.74 16.35 -14.58
N GLU A 563 2.48 16.01 -14.69
CA GLU A 563 1.68 16.23 -15.89
C GLU A 563 0.72 17.41 -15.68
N PRO A 564 0.41 18.18 -16.72
CA PRO A 564 -0.70 19.11 -16.68
C PRO A 564 -2.01 18.45 -16.25
N SER A 565 -2.82 19.17 -15.48
CA SER A 565 -4.09 18.67 -14.92
C SER A 565 -5.07 18.09 -15.93
N ILE A 566 -4.99 18.53 -17.20
CA ILE A 566 -5.81 17.99 -18.28
C ILE A 566 -5.57 16.48 -18.49
N PHE A 567 -4.33 16.00 -18.32
CA PHE A 567 -4.05 14.57 -18.45
C PHE A 567 -4.57 13.77 -17.26
N HIS A 568 -4.54 14.34 -16.05
CA HIS A 568 -5.20 13.72 -14.88
C HIS A 568 -6.70 13.58 -15.12
N LEU A 569 -7.32 14.61 -15.73
CA LEU A 569 -8.73 14.60 -16.07
C LEU A 569 -9.06 13.52 -17.12
N ILE A 570 -8.26 13.43 -18.21
CA ILE A 570 -8.45 12.42 -19.26
C ILE A 570 -8.29 11.00 -18.68
N LYS A 571 -7.27 10.78 -17.87
CA LYS A 571 -7.05 9.51 -17.17
C LYS A 571 -8.23 9.14 -16.28
N GLY A 572 -8.76 10.12 -15.53
CA GLY A 572 -9.98 9.96 -14.72
C GLY A 572 -11.19 9.58 -15.56
N TRP A 573 -11.44 10.27 -16.67
CA TRP A 573 -12.56 9.96 -17.59
C TRP A 573 -12.50 8.53 -18.13
N LEU A 574 -11.29 8.02 -18.43
CA LEU A 574 -11.12 6.66 -18.88
C LEU A 574 -11.48 5.65 -17.79
N ARG A 575 -11.04 5.90 -16.56
CA ARG A 575 -11.38 5.06 -15.40
C ARG A 575 -12.88 5.06 -15.07
N GLU A 576 -13.50 6.23 -15.13
CA GLU A 576 -14.95 6.40 -14.93
C GLU A 576 -15.75 5.62 -15.98
N TYR A 577 -15.36 5.75 -17.25
CA TYR A 577 -16.02 5.01 -18.33
C TYR A 577 -15.85 3.48 -18.16
N GLU A 578 -14.68 3.02 -17.78
CA GLU A 578 -14.41 1.60 -17.48
C GLU A 578 -15.32 1.08 -16.35
N ALA A 579 -15.50 1.85 -15.28
CA ALA A 579 -16.41 1.49 -14.19
C ALA A 579 -17.88 1.49 -14.61
N GLU A 580 -18.32 2.46 -15.42
CA GLU A 580 -19.67 2.46 -16.00
C GLU A 580 -19.92 1.23 -16.89
N LEU A 581 -18.91 0.81 -17.67
CA LEU A 581 -18.97 -0.42 -18.49
C LEU A 581 -19.16 -1.66 -17.63
N VAL A 582 -18.47 -1.74 -16.48
CA VAL A 582 -18.61 -2.87 -15.54
C VAL A 582 -20.07 -3.03 -15.11
N TRP A 583 -20.71 -1.98 -14.62
CA TRP A 583 -22.07 -2.10 -14.10
C TRP A 583 -23.10 -2.26 -15.22
N ALA A 584 -22.90 -1.62 -16.36
CA ALA A 584 -23.72 -1.85 -17.54
C ALA A 584 -23.62 -3.29 -18.07
N TYR A 585 -22.46 -3.96 -17.92
CA TYR A 585 -22.28 -5.38 -18.22
C TYR A 585 -23.23 -6.27 -17.39
N PHE A 586 -23.65 -5.81 -16.21
CA PHE A 586 -24.63 -6.48 -15.36
C PHE A 586 -26.06 -5.91 -15.49
N GLY A 587 -26.27 -4.97 -16.39
CA GLY A 587 -27.59 -4.36 -16.63
C GLY A 587 -27.96 -3.24 -15.63
N ILE A 588 -26.97 -2.63 -14.96
CA ILE A 588 -27.16 -1.51 -14.07
C ILE A 588 -27.04 -0.20 -14.88
N ASP A 589 -27.99 0.69 -14.72
CA ASP A 589 -27.99 1.99 -15.38
C ASP A 589 -26.98 2.97 -14.76
N MET A 590 -26.51 3.93 -15.57
CA MET A 590 -25.54 4.94 -15.15
C MET A 590 -26.01 5.80 -13.97
N ASP A 591 -27.32 5.97 -13.79
CA ASP A 591 -27.91 6.72 -12.66
C ASP A 591 -27.56 6.12 -11.28
N HIS A 592 -27.16 4.85 -11.27
CA HIS A 592 -26.73 4.14 -10.09
C HIS A 592 -25.20 4.19 -9.86
N VAL A 593 -24.46 4.83 -10.76
CA VAL A 593 -23.00 4.95 -10.69
C VAL A 593 -22.60 6.41 -10.49
N SER A 594 -21.84 6.69 -9.45
CA SER A 594 -21.42 8.05 -9.10
C SER A 594 -19.90 8.16 -8.98
N HIS A 595 -19.33 9.24 -9.51
CA HIS A 595 -17.91 9.54 -9.47
C HIS A 595 -17.71 10.86 -8.71
N LEU A 596 -17.21 10.81 -7.48
CA LEU A 596 -17.08 12.00 -6.62
C LEU A 596 -15.84 12.82 -6.93
N ARG A 597 -14.74 12.19 -7.38
CA ARG A 597 -13.47 12.86 -7.70
C ARG A 597 -12.95 13.71 -6.55
N LEU A 598 -13.00 13.18 -5.32
CA LEU A 598 -12.65 13.92 -4.11
C LEU A 598 -11.27 14.57 -4.23
N PRO A 599 -11.15 15.89 -3.96
CA PRO A 599 -9.93 16.67 -4.22
C PRO A 599 -8.69 16.27 -3.43
N PHE A 600 -8.84 15.62 -2.25
CA PHE A 600 -7.68 15.13 -1.50
C PHE A 600 -6.79 14.20 -2.33
N TYR A 601 -7.35 13.55 -3.36
CA TYR A 601 -6.61 12.66 -4.25
C TYR A 601 -5.81 13.46 -5.28
N SER A 602 -4.52 13.55 -5.05
CA SER A 602 -3.60 14.34 -5.88
C SER A 602 -2.35 13.53 -6.27
N ALA A 603 -1.56 14.06 -7.20
CA ALA A 603 -0.28 13.49 -7.60
C ALA A 603 0.88 13.84 -6.63
N ASN A 604 0.62 14.58 -5.56
CA ASN A 604 1.62 14.94 -4.57
C ASN A 604 2.16 13.70 -3.86
N ILE A 605 3.43 13.73 -3.48
CA ILE A 605 4.05 12.62 -2.76
C ILE A 605 3.44 12.44 -1.36
N PHE A 606 3.07 13.56 -0.72
CA PHE A 606 2.32 13.63 0.53
C PHE A 606 0.99 14.36 0.25
N PRO A 607 -0.06 13.64 -0.19
CA PRO A 607 -1.37 14.24 -0.44
C PRO A 607 -1.98 14.79 0.86
N GLU A 608 -2.79 15.83 0.73
CA GLU A 608 -3.54 16.38 1.86
C GLU A 608 -4.57 15.38 2.40
N TYR A 609 -5.03 15.63 3.63
CA TYR A 609 -6.12 14.86 4.20
C TYR A 609 -7.46 15.44 3.73
N PRO A 610 -8.52 14.61 3.72
CA PRO A 610 -9.86 15.07 3.34
C PRO A 610 -10.32 16.25 4.21
N ASN A 611 -10.89 17.26 3.56
CA ASN A 611 -11.55 18.37 4.24
C ASN A 611 -13.07 18.18 4.24
N ILE A 612 -13.74 18.93 5.13
CA ILE A 612 -15.18 18.77 5.32
C ILE A 612 -15.98 19.24 4.10
N GLU A 613 -15.65 20.40 3.54
CA GLU A 613 -16.49 21.03 2.51
C GLU A 613 -16.36 20.35 1.15
N GLU A 614 -15.15 20.01 0.74
CA GLU A 614 -14.88 19.51 -0.61
C GLU A 614 -14.85 17.98 -0.70
N ASP A 615 -14.54 17.28 0.39
CA ASP A 615 -14.41 15.82 0.39
C ASP A 615 -15.56 15.12 1.15
N VAL A 616 -15.97 15.64 2.31
CA VAL A 616 -17.00 15.01 3.15
C VAL A 616 -18.42 15.35 2.70
N MET A 617 -18.72 16.64 2.48
CA MET A 617 -20.07 17.08 2.15
C MET A 617 -20.65 16.50 0.84
N PRO A 618 -19.86 16.27 -0.23
CA PRO A 618 -20.35 15.54 -1.41
C PRO A 618 -20.84 14.13 -1.08
N ILE A 619 -20.17 13.44 -0.16
CA ILE A 619 -20.58 12.09 0.31
C ILE A 619 -21.88 12.21 1.11
N VAL A 620 -22.01 13.17 2.02
CA VAL A 620 -23.26 13.42 2.79
C VAL A 620 -24.42 13.66 1.84
N THR A 621 -24.23 14.50 0.83
CA THR A 621 -25.27 14.79 -0.18
C THR A 621 -25.69 13.53 -0.93
N LEU A 622 -24.75 12.64 -1.24
CA LEU A 622 -25.04 11.36 -1.88
C LEU A 622 -25.83 10.43 -0.94
N LEU A 623 -25.46 10.36 0.33
CA LEU A 623 -26.14 9.57 1.36
C LEU A 623 -27.59 10.05 1.53
N GLU A 624 -27.84 11.36 1.56
CA GLU A 624 -29.20 11.96 1.61
C GLU A 624 -30.04 11.59 0.39
N LYS A 625 -29.44 11.58 -0.79
CA LYS A 625 -30.11 11.23 -2.05
C LYS A 625 -30.49 9.75 -2.07
N ILE A 626 -29.55 8.86 -1.69
CA ILE A 626 -29.71 7.41 -1.82
C ILE A 626 -30.47 6.81 -0.64
N ARG A 627 -30.20 7.29 0.59
CA ARG A 627 -30.72 6.74 1.86
C ARG A 627 -30.44 5.24 2.00
N PRO A 628 -29.18 4.82 2.00
CA PRO A 628 -28.82 3.42 2.01
C PRO A 628 -29.16 2.74 3.35
N THR A 629 -29.51 1.45 3.29
CA THR A 629 -29.63 0.58 4.47
C THR A 629 -28.34 -0.16 4.79
N ILE A 630 -27.51 -0.37 3.75
CA ILE A 630 -26.18 -0.95 3.86
C ILE A 630 -25.19 -0.03 3.12
N ILE A 631 -24.04 0.23 3.75
CA ILE A 631 -22.92 0.93 3.14
C ILE A 631 -21.71 0.01 3.19
N THR A 632 -21.05 -0.23 2.07
CA THR A 632 -19.80 -0.98 2.04
C THR A 632 -18.62 -0.02 2.01
N LEU A 633 -17.50 -0.37 2.62
CA LEU A 633 -16.30 0.47 2.59
C LEU A 633 -15.02 -0.34 2.77
N ALA A 634 -13.94 0.18 2.19
CA ALA A 634 -12.60 -0.36 2.40
C ALA A 634 -12.17 -0.09 3.85
N LEU A 635 -12.05 -1.15 4.65
CA LEU A 635 -11.79 -1.06 6.08
C LEU A 635 -10.29 -1.21 6.36
N ASP A 636 -9.57 -0.08 6.30
CA ASP A 636 -8.16 0.01 6.63
C ASP A 636 -7.90 1.15 7.65
N PRO A 637 -8.29 0.96 8.92
CA PRO A 637 -8.23 2.01 9.95
C PRO A 637 -6.81 2.39 10.34
N GLU A 638 -5.80 1.66 9.87
CA GLU A 638 -4.41 1.85 10.27
C GLU A 638 -3.51 2.32 9.12
N GLY A 639 -4.09 2.56 7.93
CA GLY A 639 -3.33 2.95 6.76
C GLY A 639 -2.30 1.91 6.32
N SER A 640 -2.63 0.62 6.48
CA SER A 640 -1.73 -0.48 6.13
C SER A 640 -1.62 -0.73 4.64
N GLY A 641 -2.62 -0.32 3.89
CA GLY A 641 -2.69 -0.36 2.43
C GLY A 641 -2.32 0.98 1.78
N PRO A 642 -2.82 1.23 0.58
CA PRO A 642 -2.63 2.51 -0.09
C PRO A 642 -3.22 3.68 0.74
N ASP A 643 -2.48 4.78 0.82
CA ASP A 643 -2.87 6.00 1.55
C ASP A 643 -4.27 6.52 1.14
N THR A 644 -4.64 6.37 -0.13
CA THR A 644 -5.96 6.71 -0.66
C THR A 644 -7.09 5.96 0.05
N HIS A 645 -6.90 4.66 0.38
CA HIS A 645 -7.90 3.85 1.07
C HIS A 645 -8.16 4.37 2.48
N TYR A 646 -7.10 4.67 3.20
CA TYR A 646 -7.20 5.24 4.54
C TYR A 646 -7.88 6.62 4.54
N LYS A 647 -7.49 7.51 3.63
CA LYS A 647 -8.10 8.84 3.49
C LYS A 647 -9.56 8.77 3.06
N THR A 648 -9.90 7.86 2.15
CA THR A 648 -11.29 7.59 1.77
C THR A 648 -12.10 7.09 2.98
N LEU A 649 -11.53 6.20 3.80
CA LEU A 649 -12.18 5.74 5.03
C LEU A 649 -12.45 6.90 6.00
N ILE A 650 -11.51 7.84 6.14
CA ILE A 650 -11.70 9.05 6.94
C ILE A 650 -12.88 9.87 6.43
N ALA A 651 -12.90 10.19 5.12
CA ALA A 651 -13.98 10.99 4.52
C ALA A 651 -15.35 10.31 4.66
N LEU A 652 -15.42 9.01 4.37
CA LEU A 652 -16.63 8.21 4.52
C LEU A 652 -17.09 8.12 5.98
N SER A 653 -16.20 7.92 6.93
CA SER A 653 -16.55 7.82 8.35
C SER A 653 -17.17 9.11 8.87
N GLU A 654 -16.57 10.25 8.55
CA GLU A 654 -17.11 11.56 8.93
C GLU A 654 -18.47 11.83 8.26
N ALA A 655 -18.62 11.46 6.98
CA ALA A 655 -19.88 11.61 6.27
C ALA A 655 -20.98 10.71 6.85
N ILE A 656 -20.67 9.47 7.18
CA ILE A 656 -21.62 8.51 7.78
C ILE A 656 -22.05 9.01 9.17
N ASP A 657 -21.12 9.52 9.98
CA ASP A 657 -21.43 10.08 11.31
C ASP A 657 -22.38 11.27 11.23
N ARG A 658 -22.15 12.20 10.29
CA ARG A 658 -23.04 13.34 10.04
C ARG A 658 -24.41 12.86 9.58
N TYR A 659 -24.45 11.95 8.62
CA TYR A 659 -25.67 11.38 8.11
C TYR A 659 -26.49 10.65 9.20
N ALA A 660 -25.83 9.80 10.01
CA ALA A 660 -26.48 9.09 11.10
C ALA A 660 -26.97 10.04 12.21
N THR A 661 -26.29 11.16 12.44
CA THR A 661 -26.72 12.18 13.39
C THR A 661 -27.98 12.90 12.89
N LEU A 662 -28.09 13.16 11.59
CA LEU A 662 -29.27 13.77 10.98
C LEU A 662 -30.46 12.81 10.89
N HIS A 663 -30.21 11.51 10.80
CA HIS A 663 -31.22 10.45 10.64
C HIS A 663 -31.08 9.34 11.69
N PRO A 664 -31.29 9.65 12.99
CA PRO A 664 -31.12 8.68 14.07
C PRO A 664 -32.12 7.50 14.03
N GLU A 665 -33.19 7.64 13.25
CA GLU A 665 -34.17 6.59 13.01
C GLU A 665 -33.71 5.51 12.04
N MET A 666 -32.65 5.75 11.27
CA MET A 666 -32.17 4.80 10.27
C MET A 666 -31.25 3.77 10.90
N ASN A 667 -31.53 2.49 10.65
CA ASN A 667 -30.68 1.39 11.05
C ASN A 667 -29.72 1.05 9.91
N ILE A 668 -28.56 1.74 9.90
CA ILE A 668 -27.54 1.57 8.89
C ILE A 668 -26.60 0.41 9.29
N ARG A 669 -26.36 -0.49 8.36
CA ARG A 669 -25.33 -1.52 8.50
C ARG A 669 -24.10 -1.16 7.67
N ILE A 670 -22.93 -1.44 8.19
CA ILE A 670 -21.64 -1.15 7.52
C ILE A 670 -20.95 -2.49 7.22
N TRP A 671 -20.62 -2.70 5.96
CA TRP A 671 -19.83 -3.84 5.54
C TRP A 671 -18.40 -3.40 5.23
N GLY A 672 -17.49 -3.72 6.14
CA GLY A 672 -16.08 -3.52 5.92
C GLY A 672 -15.48 -4.63 5.08
N TYR A 673 -14.77 -4.25 4.02
CA TYR A 673 -14.01 -5.18 3.19
C TYR A 673 -12.53 -4.81 3.17
N ARG A 674 -11.68 -5.78 2.88
CA ARG A 674 -10.28 -5.57 2.49
C ARG A 674 -10.08 -6.08 1.08
N ASN A 675 -9.22 -5.42 0.33
CA ASN A 675 -8.90 -5.81 -1.04
C ASN A 675 -7.59 -6.63 -1.10
N ILE A 676 -6.98 -6.68 -2.29
CA ILE A 676 -5.76 -7.47 -2.54
C ILE A 676 -4.52 -7.04 -1.74
N TRP A 677 -4.55 -5.86 -1.10
CA TRP A 677 -3.40 -5.30 -0.37
C TRP A 677 -3.33 -5.73 1.09
N SER A 678 -4.45 -6.11 1.69
CA SER A 678 -4.51 -6.56 3.07
C SER A 678 -5.61 -7.60 3.26
N ARG A 679 -5.48 -8.47 4.27
CA ARG A 679 -6.43 -9.56 4.53
C ARG A 679 -6.95 -9.44 5.96
N PHE A 680 -8.19 -9.81 6.17
CA PHE A 680 -8.69 -10.03 7.51
C PHE A 680 -8.18 -11.36 8.07
N ALA A 681 -7.80 -11.36 9.35
CA ALA A 681 -7.70 -12.62 10.08
C ALA A 681 -9.11 -13.20 10.33
N LEU A 682 -9.20 -14.51 10.51
CA LEU A 682 -10.47 -15.23 10.72
C LEU A 682 -11.22 -14.75 11.99
N THR A 683 -10.47 -14.26 12.97
CA THR A 683 -10.99 -13.71 14.23
C THR A 683 -11.45 -12.26 14.14
N GLU A 684 -11.09 -11.54 13.06
CA GLU A 684 -11.52 -10.13 12.86
C GLU A 684 -12.88 -10.01 12.20
N ILE A 685 -13.33 -11.04 11.51
CA ILE A 685 -14.54 -11.07 10.70
C ILE A 685 -15.69 -11.79 11.42
N ASN A 686 -16.90 -11.52 10.91
CA ASN A 686 -18.11 -12.22 11.34
C ASN A 686 -18.94 -12.78 10.19
N THR A 687 -18.48 -12.63 8.94
CA THR A 687 -19.19 -13.10 7.74
C THR A 687 -18.19 -13.71 6.76
N ILE A 688 -18.43 -14.94 6.34
CA ILE A 688 -17.64 -15.70 5.38
C ILE A 688 -18.52 -16.12 4.21
N ILE A 689 -18.23 -15.65 3.00
CA ILE A 689 -19.03 -15.86 1.80
C ILE A 689 -18.37 -16.95 0.95
N PRO A 690 -18.97 -18.14 0.85
CA PRO A 690 -18.51 -19.17 -0.08
C PRO A 690 -18.65 -18.71 -1.52
N THR A 691 -17.63 -18.92 -2.35
CA THR A 691 -17.62 -18.44 -3.73
C THR A 691 -17.49 -19.60 -4.72
N SER A 692 -18.19 -19.49 -5.86
CA SER A 692 -18.19 -20.53 -6.89
C SER A 692 -17.19 -20.21 -8.01
N LEU A 693 -16.75 -21.23 -8.72
CA LEU A 693 -15.90 -21.09 -9.90
C LEU A 693 -16.56 -20.22 -10.99
N ASN A 694 -17.90 -20.24 -11.10
CA ASN A 694 -18.63 -19.38 -12.02
C ASN A 694 -18.39 -17.88 -11.72
N SER A 695 -18.39 -17.49 -10.44
CA SER A 695 -18.11 -16.11 -10.06
C SER A 695 -16.68 -15.68 -10.42
N PHE A 696 -15.72 -16.60 -10.34
CA PHE A 696 -14.34 -16.35 -10.79
C PHE A 696 -14.27 -16.11 -12.30
N ALA A 697 -14.94 -16.95 -13.09
CA ALA A 697 -14.97 -16.81 -14.54
C ALA A 697 -15.63 -15.48 -14.96
N VAL A 698 -16.72 -15.10 -14.31
CA VAL A 698 -17.40 -13.82 -14.60
C VAL A 698 -16.51 -12.64 -14.24
N LEU A 699 -15.87 -12.65 -13.07
CA LEU A 699 -14.92 -11.60 -12.68
C LEU A 699 -13.79 -11.46 -13.71
N HIS A 700 -13.15 -12.57 -14.06
CA HIS A 700 -12.03 -12.55 -15.01
C HIS A 700 -12.43 -11.99 -16.37
N ASN A 701 -13.56 -12.45 -16.92
CA ASN A 701 -14.05 -11.98 -18.21
C ASN A 701 -14.44 -10.49 -18.18
N MET A 702 -15.16 -10.07 -17.14
CA MET A 702 -15.57 -8.69 -16.95
C MET A 702 -14.33 -7.77 -16.79
N PHE A 703 -13.40 -8.16 -15.94
CA PHE A 703 -12.19 -7.37 -15.68
C PHE A 703 -11.37 -7.15 -16.97
N ASN A 704 -11.12 -8.22 -17.73
CA ASN A 704 -10.38 -8.13 -18.98
C ASN A 704 -11.12 -7.39 -20.11
N SER A 705 -12.45 -7.31 -20.05
CA SER A 705 -13.27 -6.66 -21.07
C SER A 705 -13.57 -5.19 -20.76
N CYS A 706 -13.66 -4.81 -19.48
CA CYS A 706 -14.09 -3.47 -19.07
C CYS A 706 -12.94 -2.62 -18.49
N PHE A 707 -12.01 -3.19 -17.73
CA PHE A 707 -10.88 -2.45 -17.15
C PHE A 707 -9.64 -2.47 -18.05
N LEU A 708 -9.77 -1.88 -19.24
CA LEU A 708 -8.70 -1.93 -20.26
C LEU A 708 -7.42 -1.22 -19.82
N SER A 709 -7.53 -0.11 -19.07
CA SER A 709 -6.38 0.60 -18.55
C SER A 709 -5.59 -0.21 -17.51
N GLN A 710 -6.23 -1.20 -16.86
CA GLN A 710 -5.65 -2.05 -15.83
C GLN A 710 -5.18 -3.41 -16.37
N LYS A 711 -5.56 -3.77 -17.57
CA LYS A 711 -5.19 -5.04 -18.20
C LYS A 711 -3.68 -5.16 -18.41
N SER A 712 -3.01 -4.05 -18.72
CA SER A 712 -1.56 -3.98 -18.88
C SER A 712 -0.82 -3.67 -17.58
N ALA A 713 -1.53 -3.22 -16.54
CA ALA A 713 -1.02 -3.05 -15.20
C ALA A 713 -1.02 -4.41 -14.49
N SER A 714 -0.17 -5.34 -14.94
CA SER A 714 0.07 -6.58 -14.21
C SER A 714 0.79 -6.26 -12.91
N PHE A 715 0.45 -6.98 -11.85
CA PHE A 715 1.18 -7.00 -10.60
C PHE A 715 2.17 -8.17 -10.64
N PRO A 716 3.38 -8.01 -11.18
CA PRO A 716 4.32 -9.09 -11.24
C PRO A 716 4.86 -9.34 -9.83
N SER A 717 4.34 -10.35 -9.17
CA SER A 717 4.94 -10.88 -7.95
C SER A 717 5.74 -12.14 -8.27
N TYR A 718 6.61 -12.53 -7.36
CA TYR A 718 7.36 -13.78 -7.48
C TYR A 718 6.44 -15.00 -7.55
N GLU A 719 5.23 -14.86 -7.03
CA GLU A 719 4.25 -15.92 -6.92
C GLU A 719 3.17 -15.85 -8.00
N LEU A 720 2.96 -14.69 -8.62
CA LEU A 720 1.92 -14.46 -9.60
C LEU A 720 2.34 -13.39 -10.62
N ASP A 721 2.44 -13.75 -11.88
CA ASP A 721 2.55 -12.82 -13.01
C ASP A 721 1.20 -12.79 -13.74
N GLY A 722 0.25 -12.04 -13.20
CA GLY A 722 -1.13 -12.01 -13.69
C GLY A 722 -1.83 -10.69 -13.41
N THR A 723 -3.11 -10.63 -13.78
CA THR A 723 -3.97 -9.47 -13.53
C THR A 723 -4.37 -9.36 -12.05
N PHE A 724 -4.84 -8.18 -11.64
CA PHE A 724 -5.37 -8.00 -10.28
C PHE A 724 -6.55 -8.92 -9.97
N SER A 725 -7.38 -9.26 -10.97
CA SER A 725 -8.48 -10.21 -10.80
C SER A 725 -7.99 -11.63 -10.47
N GLU A 726 -6.85 -12.06 -11.03
CA GLU A 726 -6.24 -13.35 -10.71
C GLU A 726 -5.64 -13.36 -9.32
N LEU A 727 -5.03 -12.26 -8.89
CA LEU A 727 -4.54 -12.11 -7.52
C LEU A 727 -5.69 -12.18 -6.49
N ALA A 728 -6.81 -11.51 -6.76
CA ALA A 728 -8.00 -11.59 -5.90
C ALA A 728 -8.52 -13.03 -5.79
N GLN A 729 -8.61 -13.74 -6.91
CA GLN A 729 -9.03 -15.15 -6.92
C GLN A 729 -8.09 -16.05 -6.12
N LYS A 730 -6.76 -15.86 -6.26
CA LYS A 730 -5.76 -16.59 -5.48
C LYS A 730 -5.99 -16.40 -3.97
N ILE A 731 -6.22 -15.16 -3.53
CA ILE A 731 -6.50 -14.86 -2.13
C ILE A 731 -7.74 -15.62 -1.62
N TRP A 732 -8.82 -15.62 -2.41
CA TRP A 732 -10.07 -16.31 -2.02
C TRP A 732 -9.91 -17.83 -1.97
N VAL A 733 -9.09 -18.41 -2.86
CA VAL A 733 -8.75 -19.85 -2.81
C VAL A 733 -7.96 -20.17 -1.54
N GLU A 734 -6.93 -19.39 -1.21
CA GLU A 734 -6.14 -19.59 0.00
C GLU A 734 -6.98 -19.47 1.28
N GLN A 735 -7.94 -18.55 1.32
CA GLN A 735 -8.88 -18.41 2.42
C GLN A 735 -9.78 -19.66 2.57
N LEU A 736 -10.25 -20.23 1.47
CA LEU A 736 -11.02 -21.49 1.51
C LEU A 736 -10.16 -22.67 1.94
N ASP A 737 -8.92 -22.76 1.46
CA ASP A 737 -7.99 -23.83 1.84
C ASP A 737 -7.74 -23.81 3.35
N HIS A 738 -7.53 -22.62 3.94
CA HIS A 738 -7.39 -22.47 5.38
C HIS A 738 -8.64 -22.91 6.13
N LEU A 739 -9.84 -22.51 5.68
CA LEU A 739 -11.11 -22.98 6.26
C LEU A 739 -11.28 -24.49 6.14
N THR A 740 -10.87 -25.07 5.02
CA THR A 740 -10.95 -26.51 4.77
C THR A 740 -10.01 -27.28 5.69
N ASN A 741 -8.83 -26.75 5.99
CA ASN A 741 -7.91 -27.33 6.94
C ASN A 741 -8.49 -27.31 8.36
N LEU A 742 -9.13 -26.21 8.77
CA LEU A 742 -9.71 -26.07 10.11
C LEU A 742 -10.99 -26.87 10.32
N LEU A 743 -11.91 -26.87 9.35
CA LEU A 743 -13.23 -27.51 9.48
C LEU A 743 -13.25 -28.97 9.01
N GLY A 744 -12.23 -29.40 8.25
CA GLY A 744 -12.22 -30.66 7.55
C GLY A 744 -12.92 -30.60 6.18
N LYS A 745 -12.45 -31.40 5.24
CA LYS A 745 -12.98 -31.45 3.86
C LYS A 745 -14.46 -31.84 3.82
N GLU A 746 -14.90 -32.72 4.70
CA GLU A 746 -16.27 -33.22 4.77
C GLU A 746 -17.28 -32.10 5.02
N TYR A 747 -16.93 -31.06 5.76
CA TYR A 747 -17.80 -29.91 5.98
C TYR A 747 -18.27 -29.28 4.66
N PHE A 748 -17.40 -29.21 3.68
CA PHE A 748 -17.70 -28.68 2.34
C PHE A 748 -18.31 -29.75 1.44
N TYR A 749 -17.61 -30.85 1.17
CA TYR A 749 -18.01 -31.84 0.17
C TYR A 749 -19.27 -32.63 0.49
N ALA A 750 -19.50 -32.90 1.78
CA ALA A 750 -20.67 -33.64 2.23
C ALA A 750 -21.85 -32.73 2.60
N SER A 751 -21.70 -31.42 2.47
CA SER A 751 -22.74 -30.46 2.82
C SER A 751 -24.01 -30.66 1.98
N PRO A 752 -25.21 -30.62 2.58
CA PRO A 752 -26.46 -30.55 1.84
C PRO A 752 -26.61 -29.23 1.06
N ASN A 753 -25.93 -28.17 1.49
CA ASN A 753 -25.97 -26.88 0.81
C ASN A 753 -25.09 -26.88 -0.43
N GLN A 754 -25.68 -26.58 -1.59
CA GLN A 754 -24.98 -26.58 -2.88
C GLN A 754 -23.89 -25.50 -2.93
N LEU A 755 -24.07 -24.34 -2.29
CA LEU A 755 -23.07 -23.28 -2.27
C LEU A 755 -21.79 -23.75 -1.59
N LEU A 756 -21.89 -24.50 -0.48
CA LEU A 756 -20.73 -25.07 0.21
C LEU A 756 -20.06 -26.17 -0.62
N ARG A 757 -20.83 -27.10 -1.18
CA ARG A 757 -20.27 -28.19 -2.00
C ARG A 757 -19.54 -27.72 -3.26
N ARG A 758 -19.87 -26.54 -3.74
CA ARG A 758 -19.35 -25.93 -4.97
C ARG A 758 -18.44 -24.74 -4.70
N SER A 759 -18.00 -24.58 -3.45
CA SER A 759 -17.05 -23.52 -3.13
C SER A 759 -15.66 -23.81 -3.70
N TYR A 760 -15.08 -22.79 -4.30
CA TYR A 760 -13.71 -22.76 -4.80
C TYR A 760 -12.90 -21.61 -4.20
N GLY A 761 -13.55 -20.79 -3.39
CA GLY A 761 -12.93 -19.70 -2.65
C GLY A 761 -13.86 -19.24 -1.53
N ALA A 762 -13.36 -18.37 -0.67
CA ALA A 762 -14.11 -17.73 0.40
C ALA A 762 -13.73 -16.25 0.49
N ILE A 763 -14.70 -15.38 0.75
CA ILE A 763 -14.51 -13.95 0.99
C ILE A 763 -14.80 -13.65 2.45
N PHE A 764 -13.96 -12.80 3.04
CA PHE A 764 -14.09 -12.37 4.42
C PHE A 764 -14.62 -10.94 4.49
N LEU A 765 -15.72 -10.73 5.21
CA LEU A 765 -16.31 -9.43 5.47
C LEU A 765 -16.51 -9.19 6.96
N LYS A 766 -16.47 -7.92 7.34
CA LYS A 766 -16.84 -7.47 8.68
C LYS A 766 -18.15 -6.68 8.60
N ASP A 767 -19.22 -7.27 9.09
CA ASP A 767 -20.55 -6.68 9.08
C ASP A 767 -20.85 -6.07 10.47
N MET A 768 -21.09 -4.76 10.51
CA MET A 768 -21.23 -3.97 11.73
C MET A 768 -22.51 -3.14 11.69
N SER A 769 -23.11 -2.96 12.85
CA SER A 769 -24.03 -1.84 13.06
C SER A 769 -23.26 -0.51 12.99
N TYR A 770 -23.97 0.61 12.78
CA TYR A 770 -23.33 1.93 12.84
C TYR A 770 -22.62 2.17 14.18
N ARG A 771 -23.19 1.70 15.29
CA ARG A 771 -22.57 1.85 16.62
C ARG A 771 -21.24 1.09 16.71
N GLU A 772 -21.20 -0.17 16.31
CA GLU A 772 -19.96 -0.96 16.29
C GLU A 772 -18.92 -0.34 15.36
N PHE A 773 -19.33 0.19 14.21
CA PHE A 773 -18.44 0.89 13.30
C PHE A 773 -17.86 2.17 13.93
N SER A 774 -18.70 2.96 14.59
CA SER A 774 -18.26 4.19 15.29
C SER A 774 -17.26 3.88 16.40
N GLU A 775 -17.51 2.82 17.19
CA GLU A 775 -16.58 2.33 18.21
C GLU A 775 -15.26 1.81 17.60
N TYR A 776 -15.36 1.09 16.49
CA TYR A 776 -14.20 0.55 15.76
C TYR A 776 -13.26 1.66 15.23
N LEU A 777 -13.78 2.84 14.91
CA LEU A 777 -13.03 3.97 14.35
C LEU A 777 -12.52 4.97 15.39
N VAL A 778 -12.71 4.75 16.69
CA VAL A 778 -12.18 5.64 17.75
C VAL A 778 -10.68 5.89 17.56
N PRO A 779 -9.81 4.88 17.31
CA PRO A 779 -8.39 5.11 17.07
C PRO A 779 -8.11 6.03 15.87
N VAL A 780 -8.89 5.95 14.79
CA VAL A 780 -8.76 6.82 13.60
C VAL A 780 -9.06 8.27 13.96
N ARG A 781 -10.09 8.51 14.77
CA ARG A 781 -10.49 9.86 15.20
C ARG A 781 -9.48 10.49 16.16
N GLU A 782 -8.91 9.70 17.06
CA GLU A 782 -7.84 10.17 17.96
C GLU A 782 -6.59 10.55 17.17
N LEU A 783 -6.29 9.81 16.14
CA LEU A 783 -5.20 10.05 15.23
C LEU A 783 -5.35 11.37 14.46
N LEU A 784 -6.58 11.70 14.02
CA LEU A 784 -6.87 12.98 13.37
C LEU A 784 -6.67 14.17 14.31
N LYS A 785 -7.04 14.03 15.60
CA LYS A 785 -6.78 15.07 16.63
C LYS A 785 -5.28 15.29 16.86
N ALA A 786 -4.49 14.21 16.87
CA ALA A 786 -3.04 14.30 16.98
C ALA A 786 -2.41 15.06 15.81
N LYS A 787 -2.98 14.93 14.61
CA LYS A 787 -2.56 15.67 13.41
C LYS A 787 -2.83 17.17 13.50
N GLU A 788 -3.96 17.58 14.07
CA GLU A 788 -4.28 19.01 14.26
C GLU A 788 -3.20 19.73 15.08
N MET A 789 -2.50 19.03 15.99
CA MET A 789 -1.38 19.58 16.75
C MET A 789 -0.14 19.88 15.88
N LEU A 790 0.00 19.28 14.71
CA LEU A 790 1.10 19.56 13.76
C LEU A 790 0.87 20.81 12.90
N GLY A 791 -0.21 21.56 13.17
CA GLY A 791 -0.61 22.74 12.41
C GLY A 791 -1.23 22.32 11.08
N GLY A 792 -2.50 21.99 11.09
CA GLY A 792 -3.28 21.85 9.88
C GLY A 792 -3.28 23.18 9.12
N ASN A 793 -2.60 23.23 8.01
CA ASN A 793 -2.88 24.02 6.80
C ASN A 793 -2.62 23.09 5.64
#